data_d52f1b4d7a72e80aa3b07560e7743dea
#
_entry.id   d52f1b4d7a72e80aa3b07560e7743dea
#
_cell.length_a   1.000
_cell.length_b   1.000
_cell.length_c   1.000
_cell.angle_alpha   90.00
_cell.angle_beta   90.00
_cell.angle_gamma   90.00
#
_symmetry.space_group_name_H-M   'P 1'
#
loop_
_entity.id
_entity.type
_entity.pdbx_description
1 polymer ?
#
loop_
_entity_poly.entity_id
_entity_poly.type
_entity_poly.pdbx_seq_one_letter_code
_entity_poly.pdbx_strand_id
1 'polypeptide(L)'
;MKKETIIVPKGIRFMSEWDNFIIPNYPCIIDKKIPGCGFTEYCICNLENMILCSPRKFLLENKENQHPFDVFYVKNELDQDETTDKDLEKITRSSTKIPTSLIEITSEERRDQIIASLKNQINEYIELCRSNNRPIKILVTYDSFRLVKEAVGDLISEFRIIIDEFQSIFTDSRFKASTELGFLYHLRNLQKVCFVSATPMIDFYLEQLDEFKELPYYELDWSSDDPGRVLTPLITAKACRSINEPAYEIISKYLSGNFDSVSYRDDFGNIQVIYSKEAVFYVNSVSNILGIINKCKLSPEQCNILIARTPDNEKKLKKRLGGKWEIGRIPLYGEPHKMFTFCTRTVYLGADFYSTNAKTYIFSDANITTLSVDISLDLPQILGRQRNTSNPWKNTADFFYKTSKTIYLRDDFDKYVKEKIRKTNSLLKSHSEASEKKDLADVFKKNAETFNYRDEYVAVNTHLGNVLVPCFNKLVLLAEQRAFDIQQIDYKDRFSVFNTLKNTNFIRQGERINAFLEKFNSLTQFSHKLKLLCETEFLDNEIALVLDQIPVTYKSYYNVLGPLKCKALKYQKGELDKELSIRTFNVSDLKKEIQKRFSIGEIYPRKDIKTILESLYIEHGYIKTPKATDLLEFFEVQECKKQINGKRDECFKIIRKLS
;
A
#
# COMPACT_ATOMS: atom_id res chain seq x y z
N MET A 1 -6.70 6.55 25.14
CA MET A 1 -8.18 6.58 25.05
C MET A 1 -8.79 5.49 25.92
N LYS A 2 -9.96 5.74 26.57
CA LYS A 2 -10.70 4.69 27.30
C LYS A 2 -11.50 3.87 26.30
N LYS A 3 -11.25 2.57 26.26
CA LYS A 3 -11.93 1.64 25.34
C LYS A 3 -12.94 0.82 26.11
N GLU A 4 -14.08 0.61 25.48
CA GLU A 4 -15.17 -0.22 25.99
C GLU A 4 -15.43 -1.36 25.00
N THR A 5 -15.45 -2.58 25.51
CA THR A 5 -15.67 -3.78 24.68
C THR A 5 -17.14 -4.11 24.61
N ILE A 6 -17.66 -4.24 23.39
CA ILE A 6 -19.03 -4.71 23.13
C ILE A 6 -18.94 -6.14 22.61
N ILE A 7 -19.43 -7.09 23.37
CA ILE A 7 -19.42 -8.51 23.00
C ILE A 7 -20.52 -8.77 21.98
N VAL A 8 -20.12 -9.21 20.78
CA VAL A 8 -21.07 -9.65 19.75
C VAL A 8 -21.73 -10.95 20.20
N PRO A 9 -23.07 -11.04 20.20
CA PRO A 9 -23.78 -12.22 20.65
C PRO A 9 -23.43 -13.48 19.85
N LYS A 10 -23.52 -14.62 20.50
CA LYS A 10 -23.30 -15.92 19.86
C LYS A 10 -24.30 -16.12 18.71
N GLY A 11 -23.82 -16.64 17.58
CA GLY A 11 -24.64 -16.89 16.38
C GLY A 11 -24.70 -15.73 15.39
N ILE A 12 -24.30 -14.53 15.79
CA ILE A 12 -24.25 -13.35 14.89
C ILE A 12 -23.01 -13.44 14.00
N ARG A 13 -23.21 -13.58 12.71
CA ARG A 13 -22.14 -13.58 11.70
C ARG A 13 -21.88 -12.21 11.10
N PHE A 14 -22.93 -11.45 10.89
CA PHE A 14 -22.87 -10.10 10.32
C PHE A 14 -23.63 -9.13 11.22
N MET A 15 -23.20 -7.87 11.25
CA MET A 15 -23.87 -6.82 12.03
C MET A 15 -25.34 -6.65 11.65
N SER A 16 -25.70 -6.93 10.39
CA SER A 16 -27.08 -6.90 9.90
C SER A 16 -27.99 -7.98 10.50
N GLU A 17 -27.41 -8.99 11.15
CA GLU A 17 -28.14 -10.03 11.87
C GLU A 17 -28.38 -9.69 13.35
N TRP A 18 -27.84 -8.54 13.80
CA TRP A 18 -27.92 -8.12 15.20
C TRP A 18 -28.96 -7.04 15.40
N ASP A 19 -30.22 -7.46 15.51
CA ASP A 19 -31.39 -6.57 15.61
C ASP A 19 -31.33 -5.58 16.80
N ASN A 20 -30.70 -5.98 17.90
CA ASN A 20 -30.61 -5.18 19.12
C ASN A 20 -29.36 -4.28 19.20
N PHE A 21 -28.51 -4.26 18.15
CA PHE A 21 -27.39 -3.36 18.13
C PHE A 21 -27.83 -1.92 17.87
N ILE A 22 -27.41 -1.01 18.72
CA ILE A 22 -27.74 0.43 18.59
C ILE A 22 -26.45 1.22 18.58
N ILE A 23 -26.26 1.99 17.52
CA ILE A 23 -25.17 2.97 17.47
C ILE A 23 -25.46 4.10 18.46
N PRO A 24 -24.49 4.52 19.30
CA PRO A 24 -24.69 5.62 20.26
C PRO A 24 -25.17 6.91 19.61
N ASN A 25 -26.05 7.66 20.29
CA ASN A 25 -26.62 8.95 19.80
C ASN A 25 -25.71 10.17 20.07
N TYR A 26 -24.43 9.93 20.26
CA TYR A 26 -23.39 10.95 20.47
C TYR A 26 -22.15 10.58 19.65
N PRO A 27 -21.24 11.54 19.42
CA PRO A 27 -20.03 11.27 18.66
C PRO A 27 -19.20 10.15 19.32
N CYS A 28 -18.82 9.14 18.54
CA CYS A 28 -18.07 7.98 19.03
C CYS A 28 -17.20 7.35 17.95
N ILE A 29 -16.31 6.47 18.38
CA ILE A 29 -15.50 5.60 17.51
C ILE A 29 -15.95 4.17 17.72
N ILE A 30 -16.16 3.41 16.63
CA ILE A 30 -16.43 1.98 16.65
C ILE A 30 -15.35 1.24 15.86
N ASP A 31 -14.57 0.44 16.57
CA ASP A 31 -13.65 -0.51 15.98
C ASP A 31 -14.39 -1.82 15.67
N LYS A 32 -14.63 -2.04 14.38
CA LYS A 32 -15.32 -3.26 13.89
C LYS A 32 -14.49 -4.53 14.10
N LYS A 33 -13.17 -4.44 14.29
CA LYS A 33 -12.17 -5.51 14.36
C LYS A 33 -12.05 -6.36 13.10
N ILE A 34 -13.16 -6.66 12.44
CA ILE A 34 -13.20 -7.57 11.30
C ILE A 34 -13.65 -6.83 10.04
N PRO A 35 -12.82 -6.75 8.98
CA PRO A 35 -13.25 -6.27 7.68
C PRO A 35 -14.37 -7.15 7.11
N GLY A 36 -15.43 -6.52 6.60
CA GLY A 36 -16.57 -7.26 6.04
C GLY A 36 -17.51 -7.90 7.07
N CYS A 37 -17.53 -7.38 8.29
CA CYS A 37 -18.51 -7.79 9.31
C CYS A 37 -19.94 -7.34 9.03
N GLY A 38 -20.22 -6.69 7.89
CA GLY A 38 -21.57 -6.24 7.53
C GLY A 38 -22.03 -4.95 8.20
N PHE A 39 -21.13 -4.13 8.78
CA PHE A 39 -21.51 -2.89 9.44
C PHE A 39 -22.14 -1.87 8.49
N THR A 40 -21.58 -1.71 7.29
CA THR A 40 -22.14 -0.82 6.25
C THR A 40 -23.51 -1.31 5.79
N GLU A 41 -23.68 -2.62 5.67
CA GLU A 41 -24.94 -3.28 5.37
C GLU A 41 -25.99 -3.01 6.47
N TYR A 42 -25.61 -3.17 7.73
CA TYR A 42 -26.44 -2.83 8.88
C TYR A 42 -26.92 -1.36 8.80
N CYS A 43 -26.02 -0.43 8.45
CA CYS A 43 -26.36 0.99 8.31
C CYS A 43 -27.38 1.25 7.18
N ILE A 44 -27.31 0.50 6.09
CA ILE A 44 -28.23 0.64 4.97
C ILE A 44 -29.60 0.04 5.30
N CYS A 45 -29.61 -1.14 5.92
CA CYS A 45 -30.85 -1.90 6.15
C CYS A 45 -31.65 -1.47 7.39
N ASN A 46 -31.06 -0.72 8.33
CA ASN A 46 -31.79 -0.27 9.52
C ASN A 46 -32.82 0.83 9.21
N LEU A 47 -33.68 1.15 10.20
CA LEU A 47 -34.78 2.12 10.04
C LEU A 47 -34.38 3.59 10.32
N GLU A 48 -33.12 3.88 10.65
CA GLU A 48 -32.69 5.25 10.92
C GLU A 48 -32.33 6.00 9.63
N ASN A 49 -32.54 7.31 9.60
CA ASN A 49 -32.02 8.16 8.56
C ASN A 49 -30.48 8.23 8.69
N MET A 50 -29.75 7.94 7.62
CA MET A 50 -28.28 7.90 7.66
C MET A 50 -27.63 8.60 6.48
N ILE A 51 -26.52 9.26 6.78
CA ILE A 51 -25.54 9.74 5.79
C ILE A 51 -24.28 8.92 5.99
N LEU A 52 -23.93 8.09 5.01
CA LEU A 52 -22.74 7.27 5.03
C LEU A 52 -21.65 7.92 4.19
N CYS A 53 -20.60 8.35 4.87
CA CYS A 53 -19.43 9.00 4.28
C CYS A 53 -18.32 7.96 4.09
N SER A 54 -17.73 7.93 2.90
CA SER A 54 -16.60 7.04 2.58
C SER A 54 -15.50 7.80 1.84
N PRO A 55 -14.22 7.43 2.03
CA PRO A 55 -13.11 8.06 1.32
C PRO A 55 -13.02 7.67 -0.16
N ARG A 56 -13.78 6.66 -0.61
CA ARG A 56 -13.63 6.06 -1.96
C ARG A 56 -14.96 5.96 -2.68
N LYS A 57 -15.05 6.53 -3.88
CA LYS A 57 -16.19 6.43 -4.80
C LYS A 57 -16.56 4.99 -5.07
N PHE A 58 -15.57 4.17 -5.35
CA PHE A 58 -15.74 2.77 -5.70
C PHE A 58 -16.54 1.96 -4.66
N LEU A 59 -16.30 2.22 -3.35
CA LEU A 59 -17.06 1.58 -2.28
C LEU A 59 -18.53 1.98 -2.32
N LEU A 60 -18.80 3.27 -2.56
CA LEU A 60 -20.17 3.81 -2.62
C LEU A 60 -20.92 3.33 -3.85
N GLU A 61 -20.27 3.30 -5.02
CA GLU A 61 -20.81 2.73 -6.27
C GLU A 61 -21.17 1.25 -6.11
N ASN A 62 -20.31 0.49 -5.43
CA ASN A 62 -20.61 -0.92 -5.15
C ASN A 62 -21.84 -1.08 -4.26
N LYS A 63 -22.01 -0.20 -3.26
CA LYS A 63 -23.20 -0.21 -2.38
C LYS A 63 -24.45 0.27 -3.11
N GLU A 64 -24.37 1.28 -3.94
CA GLU A 64 -25.48 1.71 -4.80
C GLU A 64 -25.95 0.56 -5.71
N ASN A 65 -25.01 -0.17 -6.32
CA ASN A 65 -25.34 -1.31 -7.18
C ASN A 65 -25.99 -2.48 -6.41
N GLN A 66 -25.63 -2.68 -5.15
CA GLN A 66 -26.22 -3.69 -4.28
C GLN A 66 -27.62 -3.29 -3.78
N HIS A 67 -27.88 -1.99 -3.60
CA HIS A 67 -29.09 -1.42 -3.04
C HIS A 67 -29.68 -0.31 -3.94
N PRO A 68 -30.01 -0.57 -5.21
CA PRO A 68 -30.31 0.47 -6.20
C PRO A 68 -31.57 1.29 -5.90
N PHE A 69 -32.44 0.79 -5.00
CA PHE A 69 -33.69 1.44 -4.62
C PHE A 69 -33.69 1.99 -3.17
N ASP A 70 -32.72 1.60 -2.36
CA ASP A 70 -32.71 1.92 -0.93
C ASP A 70 -31.78 3.06 -0.57
N VAL A 71 -30.81 3.37 -1.42
CA VAL A 71 -29.81 4.38 -1.18
C VAL A 71 -29.75 5.42 -2.31
N PHE A 72 -29.33 6.63 -1.98
CA PHE A 72 -29.00 7.67 -2.94
C PHE A 72 -27.51 8.00 -2.86
N TYR A 73 -26.75 7.68 -3.89
CA TYR A 73 -25.35 8.04 -3.97
C TYR A 73 -25.18 9.39 -4.65
N VAL A 74 -24.61 10.35 -3.93
CA VAL A 74 -24.31 11.70 -4.43
C VAL A 74 -23.08 11.65 -5.33
N LYS A 75 -23.31 11.54 -6.64
CA LYS A 75 -22.27 11.55 -7.68
C LYS A 75 -21.93 12.99 -8.02
N ASN A 76 -20.79 13.47 -7.56
CA ASN A 76 -20.32 14.80 -7.86
C ASN A 76 -19.24 14.72 -8.95
N GLU A 77 -19.54 15.30 -10.12
CA GLU A 77 -18.57 15.36 -11.23
C GLU A 77 -17.35 16.23 -10.92
N LEU A 78 -17.46 17.07 -9.88
CA LEU A 78 -16.36 17.90 -9.38
C LEU A 78 -15.43 17.15 -8.42
N ASP A 79 -15.86 15.99 -7.93
CA ASP A 79 -15.02 15.13 -7.10
C ASP A 79 -13.94 14.52 -7.97
N GLN A 80 -12.78 15.12 -7.97
CA GLN A 80 -11.62 14.55 -8.63
C GLN A 80 -10.93 13.59 -7.66
N ASP A 81 -11.14 12.30 -7.84
CA ASP A 81 -10.31 11.30 -7.21
C ASP A 81 -8.85 11.53 -7.65
N GLU A 82 -7.99 11.98 -6.70
CA GLU A 82 -6.54 12.00 -6.82
C GLU A 82 -5.88 13.02 -7.78
N THR A 83 -6.56 14.05 -8.23
CA THR A 83 -5.87 15.18 -8.88
C THR A 83 -5.29 16.12 -7.83
N THR A 84 -3.97 16.27 -7.85
CA THR A 84 -3.27 17.29 -7.05
C THR A 84 -3.63 18.68 -7.56
N ASP A 85 -3.64 19.70 -6.69
CA ASP A 85 -3.86 21.13 -7.05
C ASP A 85 -3.04 21.60 -8.26
N LYS A 86 -1.92 20.92 -8.56
CA LYS A 86 -1.09 21.17 -9.75
C LYS A 86 -1.75 20.80 -11.08
N ASP A 87 -2.68 19.85 -11.09
CA ASP A 87 -3.36 19.44 -12.31
C ASP A 87 -4.51 20.39 -12.64
N LEU A 88 -5.12 21.02 -11.63
CA LEU A 88 -6.10 22.10 -11.79
C LEU A 88 -5.50 23.35 -12.45
N GLU A 89 -4.28 23.73 -12.07
CA GLU A 89 -3.56 24.85 -12.72
C GLU A 89 -3.16 24.53 -14.17
N LYS A 90 -2.87 23.29 -14.50
CA LYS A 90 -2.57 22.87 -15.87
C LYS A 90 -3.80 22.86 -16.77
N ILE A 91 -4.95 22.47 -16.25
CA ILE A 91 -6.22 22.46 -17.00
C ILE A 91 -6.64 23.89 -17.32
N THR A 92 -6.47 24.84 -16.38
CA THR A 92 -6.76 26.27 -16.61
C THR A 92 -5.79 26.93 -17.59
N ARG A 93 -4.56 26.42 -17.73
CA ARG A 93 -3.56 26.98 -18.70
C ARG A 93 -3.64 26.37 -20.09
N SER A 94 -4.31 25.24 -20.30
CA SER A 94 -4.41 24.58 -21.61
C SER A 94 -5.68 24.92 -22.42
N SER A 95 -6.59 25.72 -21.89
CA SER A 95 -7.87 26.09 -22.56
C SER A 95 -7.84 27.35 -23.41
N THR A 96 -6.68 27.69 -23.99
CA THR A 96 -6.60 28.72 -25.03
C THR A 96 -6.64 28.11 -26.41
N LYS A 97 -7.83 27.79 -26.94
CA LYS A 97 -8.25 27.86 -28.34
C LYS A 97 -9.55 27.06 -28.56
N ILE A 98 -10.68 27.71 -28.31
CA ILE A 98 -11.98 27.31 -28.85
C ILE A 98 -12.66 28.56 -29.45
N PRO A 99 -13.29 28.49 -30.62
CA PRO A 99 -13.82 29.67 -31.31
C PRO A 99 -15.04 30.25 -30.58
N THR A 100 -15.04 31.55 -30.46
CA THR A 100 -16.04 32.47 -29.93
C THR A 100 -17.37 32.36 -30.69
N SER A 101 -18.35 31.57 -30.21
CA SER A 101 -19.77 31.77 -30.51
C SER A 101 -20.76 30.95 -29.66
N LEU A 102 -20.36 30.53 -28.47
CA LEU A 102 -21.30 30.01 -27.46
C LEU A 102 -21.05 30.80 -26.17
N ILE A 103 -22.13 31.26 -25.53
CA ILE A 103 -22.11 31.96 -24.25
C ILE A 103 -21.15 31.23 -23.32
N GLU A 104 -19.98 31.83 -23.03
CA GLU A 104 -19.00 31.30 -22.07
C GLU A 104 -19.63 31.36 -20.69
N ILE A 105 -20.20 30.23 -20.25
CA ILE A 105 -20.48 29.99 -18.84
C ILE A 105 -19.11 29.90 -18.19
N THR A 106 -18.82 30.79 -17.24
CA THR A 106 -17.57 30.76 -16.48
C THR A 106 -17.44 29.43 -15.74
N SER A 107 -16.23 29.00 -15.46
CA SER A 107 -15.99 27.76 -14.68
C SER A 107 -16.68 27.79 -13.31
N GLU A 108 -16.90 28.97 -12.76
CA GLU A 108 -17.58 29.23 -11.50
C GLU A 108 -19.09 29.06 -11.63
N GLU A 109 -19.69 29.62 -12.65
CA GLU A 109 -21.12 29.45 -12.95
C GLU A 109 -21.50 27.99 -13.24
N ARG A 110 -20.65 27.26 -13.96
CA ARG A 110 -20.82 25.82 -14.19
C ARG A 110 -20.78 25.02 -12.89
N ARG A 111 -19.86 25.36 -12.00
CA ARG A 111 -19.75 24.75 -10.67
C ARG A 111 -21.01 25.01 -9.85
N ASP A 112 -21.51 26.22 -9.83
CA ASP A 112 -22.71 26.59 -9.08
C ASP A 112 -23.97 25.88 -9.63
N GLN A 113 -24.08 25.72 -10.93
CA GLN A 113 -25.13 24.93 -11.57
C GLN A 113 -25.10 23.46 -11.16
N ILE A 114 -23.90 22.83 -11.14
CA ILE A 114 -23.74 21.44 -10.70
C ILE A 114 -24.13 21.30 -9.22
N ILE A 115 -23.71 22.23 -8.37
CA ILE A 115 -24.05 22.24 -6.94
C ILE A 115 -25.56 22.39 -6.73
N ALA A 116 -26.20 23.32 -7.44
CA ALA A 116 -27.64 23.52 -7.36
C ALA A 116 -28.43 22.28 -7.83
N SER A 117 -28.00 21.66 -8.93
CA SER A 117 -28.59 20.41 -9.43
C SER A 117 -28.49 19.28 -8.42
N LEU A 118 -27.31 19.08 -7.81
CA LEU A 118 -27.11 18.05 -6.79
C LEU A 118 -28.00 18.29 -5.55
N LYS A 119 -28.10 19.53 -5.11
CA LYS A 119 -29.00 19.89 -3.98
C LYS A 119 -30.46 19.58 -4.29
N ASN A 120 -30.93 19.86 -5.50
CA ASN A 120 -32.27 19.53 -5.92
C ASN A 120 -32.49 18.01 -5.93
N GLN A 121 -31.58 17.23 -6.49
CA GLN A 121 -31.68 15.77 -6.50
C GLN A 121 -31.73 15.17 -5.08
N ILE A 122 -30.92 15.71 -4.16
CA ILE A 122 -30.92 15.28 -2.75
C ILE A 122 -32.29 15.57 -2.12
N ASN A 123 -32.84 16.76 -2.34
CA ASN A 123 -34.16 17.16 -1.80
C ASN A 123 -35.30 16.30 -2.39
N GLU A 124 -35.27 16.05 -3.70
CA GLU A 124 -36.25 15.17 -4.37
C GLU A 124 -36.22 13.76 -3.77
N TYR A 125 -35.01 13.21 -3.52
CA TYR A 125 -34.88 11.91 -2.89
C TYR A 125 -35.42 11.91 -1.45
N ILE A 126 -35.13 12.94 -0.66
CA ILE A 126 -35.65 13.09 0.70
C ILE A 126 -37.17 13.07 0.70
N GLU A 127 -37.81 13.87 -0.17
CA GLU A 127 -39.27 13.94 -0.28
C GLU A 127 -39.86 12.60 -0.75
N LEU A 128 -39.21 11.91 -1.69
CA LEU A 128 -39.63 10.59 -2.14
C LEU A 128 -39.58 9.56 -0.98
N CYS A 129 -38.54 9.59 -0.15
CA CYS A 129 -38.43 8.69 1.00
C CYS A 129 -39.52 9.00 2.05
N ARG A 130 -39.75 10.26 2.35
CA ARG A 130 -40.79 10.71 3.29
C ARG A 130 -42.20 10.35 2.85
N SER A 131 -42.52 10.57 1.58
CA SER A 131 -43.84 10.20 1.01
C SER A 131 -44.11 8.71 1.04
N ASN A 132 -43.07 7.87 0.97
CA ASN A 132 -43.17 6.43 1.05
C ASN A 132 -42.89 5.84 2.45
N ASN A 133 -42.78 6.69 3.47
CA ASN A 133 -42.46 6.32 4.85
C ASN A 133 -41.24 5.40 4.95
N ARG A 134 -40.17 5.70 4.17
CA ARG A 134 -38.91 4.96 4.16
C ARG A 134 -37.80 5.76 4.83
N PRO A 135 -36.82 5.08 5.45
CA PRO A 135 -35.63 5.75 5.97
C PRO A 135 -34.82 6.37 4.81
N ILE A 136 -34.24 7.52 5.07
CA ILE A 136 -33.41 8.24 4.11
C ILE A 136 -31.97 7.76 4.23
N LYS A 137 -31.37 7.23 3.15
CA LYS A 137 -30.02 6.69 3.11
C LYS A 137 -29.20 7.39 2.03
N ILE A 138 -28.33 8.29 2.44
CA ILE A 138 -27.47 9.05 1.52
C ILE A 138 -26.04 8.52 1.60
N LEU A 139 -25.47 8.17 0.45
CA LEU A 139 -24.07 7.79 0.31
C LEU A 139 -23.29 8.97 -0.26
N VAL A 140 -22.14 9.30 0.33
CA VAL A 140 -21.36 10.48 -0.10
C VAL A 140 -19.88 10.29 0.18
N THR A 141 -19.03 10.87 -0.70
CA THR A 141 -17.60 10.96 -0.43
C THR A 141 -17.29 12.05 0.61
N TYR A 142 -16.13 11.98 1.26
CA TYR A 142 -15.69 13.03 2.19
C TYR A 142 -15.66 14.41 1.52
N ASP A 143 -15.21 14.48 0.26
CA ASP A 143 -15.14 15.69 -0.55
C ASP A 143 -16.51 16.36 -0.74
N SER A 144 -17.56 15.55 -0.91
CA SER A 144 -18.92 16.02 -1.23
C SER A 144 -19.83 16.14 -0.01
N PHE A 145 -19.39 15.73 1.18
CA PHE A 145 -20.22 15.79 2.40
C PHE A 145 -20.76 17.20 2.67
N ARG A 146 -19.97 18.24 2.40
CA ARG A 146 -20.42 19.63 2.54
C ARG A 146 -21.70 19.91 1.75
N LEU A 147 -21.79 19.42 0.51
CA LEU A 147 -22.97 19.61 -0.36
C LEU A 147 -24.22 18.96 0.23
N VAL A 148 -24.06 17.75 0.77
CA VAL A 148 -25.15 17.04 1.43
C VAL A 148 -25.59 17.81 2.68
N LYS A 149 -24.64 18.24 3.52
CA LYS A 149 -24.94 19.03 4.73
C LYS A 149 -25.70 20.32 4.40
N GLU A 150 -25.30 21.03 3.35
CA GLU A 150 -25.97 22.24 2.90
C GLU A 150 -27.37 21.97 2.30
N ALA A 151 -27.54 20.89 1.54
CA ALA A 151 -28.82 20.51 0.96
C ALA A 151 -29.83 20.07 2.02
N VAL A 152 -29.38 19.27 2.98
CA VAL A 152 -30.18 18.75 4.08
C VAL A 152 -30.52 19.85 5.09
N GLY A 153 -29.65 20.85 5.27
CA GLY A 153 -29.88 22.00 6.17
C GLY A 153 -30.14 21.58 7.62
N ASP A 154 -31.19 22.13 8.23
CA ASP A 154 -31.54 21.86 9.64
C ASP A 154 -31.96 20.41 9.90
N LEU A 155 -32.37 19.68 8.86
CA LEU A 155 -32.74 18.27 8.96
C LEU A 155 -31.51 17.39 9.29
N ILE A 156 -30.28 17.90 9.22
CA ILE A 156 -29.06 17.16 9.55
C ILE A 156 -29.11 16.51 10.94
N SER A 157 -29.83 17.11 11.88
CA SER A 157 -30.05 16.61 13.24
C SER A 157 -30.86 15.30 13.29
N GLU A 158 -31.65 15.01 12.27
CA GLU A 158 -32.41 13.75 12.14
C GLU A 158 -31.54 12.60 11.65
N PHE A 159 -30.38 12.89 11.05
CA PHE A 159 -29.48 11.90 10.46
C PHE A 159 -28.42 11.43 11.44
N ARG A 160 -28.12 10.13 11.37
CA ARG A 160 -26.89 9.57 11.87
C ARG A 160 -25.83 9.64 10.76
N ILE A 161 -24.65 10.15 11.11
CA ILE A 161 -23.56 10.33 10.16
C ILE A 161 -22.52 9.25 10.45
N ILE A 162 -22.32 8.37 9.50
CA ILE A 162 -21.36 7.27 9.59
C ILE A 162 -20.14 7.61 8.75
N ILE A 163 -18.99 7.65 9.39
CA ILE A 163 -17.70 7.88 8.75
C ILE A 163 -16.99 6.53 8.60
N ASP A 164 -17.26 5.85 7.49
CA ASP A 164 -16.65 4.54 7.22
C ASP A 164 -15.20 4.67 6.76
N GLU A 165 -14.33 3.77 7.24
CA GLU A 165 -12.89 3.75 6.96
C GLU A 165 -12.18 5.07 7.36
N PHE A 166 -12.53 5.62 8.55
CA PHE A 166 -12.05 6.93 9.00
C PHE A 166 -10.53 7.02 9.16
N GLN A 167 -9.78 5.89 9.26
CA GLN A 167 -8.32 5.91 9.25
C GLN A 167 -7.73 6.54 7.99
N SER A 168 -8.51 6.60 6.89
CA SER A 168 -8.08 7.29 5.66
C SER A 168 -7.91 8.79 5.86
N ILE A 169 -8.60 9.42 6.79
CA ILE A 169 -8.38 10.81 7.18
C ILE A 169 -6.89 11.04 7.51
N PHE A 170 -6.23 10.08 8.18
CA PHE A 170 -4.82 10.15 8.52
C PHE A 170 -3.91 9.69 7.37
N THR A 171 -4.26 8.60 6.69
CA THR A 171 -3.38 8.01 5.67
C THR A 171 -3.36 8.80 4.38
N ASP A 172 -4.48 9.44 4.02
CA ASP A 172 -4.63 10.19 2.77
C ASP A 172 -4.27 11.68 2.92
N SER A 173 -4.12 12.19 4.14
CA SER A 173 -3.83 13.60 4.43
C SER A 173 -2.56 14.13 3.77
N ARG A 174 -1.60 13.29 3.38
CA ARG A 174 -0.40 13.71 2.65
C ARG A 174 -0.68 14.27 1.26
N PHE A 175 -1.78 13.88 0.64
CA PHE A 175 -2.16 14.32 -0.71
C PHE A 175 -3.58 14.91 -0.79
N LYS A 176 -4.43 14.67 0.23
CA LYS A 176 -5.80 15.18 0.33
C LYS A 176 -6.04 15.99 1.61
N ALA A 177 -5.03 16.67 2.12
CA ALA A 177 -5.13 17.36 3.41
C ALA A 177 -6.29 18.37 3.47
N SER A 178 -6.52 19.13 2.40
CA SER A 178 -7.64 20.08 2.32
C SER A 178 -9.00 19.41 2.43
N THR A 179 -9.16 18.27 1.76
CA THR A 179 -10.36 17.46 1.81
C THR A 179 -10.61 16.94 3.22
N GLU A 180 -9.59 16.27 3.80
CA GLU A 180 -9.74 15.60 5.09
C GLU A 180 -9.99 16.59 6.24
N LEU A 181 -9.26 17.71 6.26
CA LEU A 181 -9.50 18.77 7.24
C LEU A 181 -10.81 19.51 7.00
N GLY A 182 -11.16 19.76 5.73
CA GLY A 182 -12.45 20.33 5.38
C GLY A 182 -13.60 19.46 5.85
N PHE A 183 -13.49 18.16 5.64
CA PHE A 183 -14.46 17.19 6.11
C PHE A 183 -14.60 17.21 7.64
N LEU A 184 -13.50 17.11 8.38
CA LEU A 184 -13.50 17.21 9.84
C LEU A 184 -14.13 18.56 10.33
N TYR A 185 -13.80 19.67 9.67
CA TYR A 185 -14.39 20.96 9.98
C TYR A 185 -15.92 20.94 9.83
N HIS A 186 -16.46 20.32 8.78
CA HIS A 186 -17.90 20.22 8.56
C HIS A 186 -18.62 19.25 9.51
N LEU A 187 -17.89 18.31 10.13
CA LEU A 187 -18.43 17.42 11.16
C LEU A 187 -18.55 18.07 12.55
N ARG A 188 -17.85 19.19 12.79
CA ARG A 188 -17.89 19.86 14.09
C ARG A 188 -19.33 20.22 14.47
N ASN A 189 -19.63 20.05 15.76
CA ASN A 189 -20.94 20.33 16.37
C ASN A 189 -22.10 19.43 15.92
N LEU A 190 -21.85 18.40 15.11
CA LEU A 190 -22.86 17.39 14.80
C LEU A 190 -22.95 16.36 15.93
N GLN A 191 -24.19 16.00 16.30
CA GLN A 191 -24.44 15.20 17.51
C GLN A 191 -24.31 13.69 17.29
N LYS A 192 -24.77 13.19 16.14
CA LYS A 192 -24.86 11.74 15.88
C LYS A 192 -23.80 11.31 14.87
N VAL A 193 -22.51 11.49 15.22
CA VAL A 193 -21.38 11.14 14.35
C VAL A 193 -20.72 9.87 14.85
N CYS A 194 -20.56 8.88 13.98
CA CYS A 194 -19.89 7.62 14.30
C CYS A 194 -18.73 7.37 13.34
N PHE A 195 -17.52 7.38 13.87
CA PHE A 195 -16.30 7.01 13.14
C PHE A 195 -16.10 5.50 13.21
N VAL A 196 -16.06 4.84 12.05
CA VAL A 196 -16.08 3.38 11.98
C VAL A 196 -14.91 2.87 11.16
N SER A 197 -14.22 1.85 11.68
CA SER A 197 -13.19 1.15 10.93
C SER A 197 -12.99 -0.26 11.48
N ALA A 198 -12.54 -1.18 10.62
CA ALA A 198 -12.03 -2.48 11.06
C ALA A 198 -10.53 -2.43 11.39
N THR A 199 -9.86 -1.37 10.97
CA THR A 199 -8.44 -1.10 11.17
C THR A 199 -8.26 0.36 11.57
N PRO A 200 -8.75 0.75 12.77
CA PRO A 200 -8.66 2.14 13.20
C PRO A 200 -7.21 2.57 13.39
N MET A 201 -7.00 3.87 13.34
CA MET A 201 -5.70 4.45 13.63
C MET A 201 -5.28 4.14 15.09
N ILE A 202 -4.00 3.94 15.31
CA ILE A 202 -3.42 3.69 16.64
C ILE A 202 -3.75 4.86 17.58
N ASP A 203 -4.06 4.58 18.83
CA ASP A 203 -4.46 5.55 19.85
C ASP A 203 -3.57 6.78 19.93
N PHE A 204 -2.25 6.58 19.84
CA PHE A 204 -1.29 7.68 19.82
C PHE A 204 -1.64 8.78 18.82
N TYR A 205 -2.09 8.41 17.60
CA TYR A 205 -2.44 9.38 16.56
C TYR A 205 -3.81 9.99 16.81
N LEU A 206 -4.78 9.21 17.30
CA LEU A 206 -6.12 9.70 17.63
C LEU A 206 -6.07 10.75 18.74
N GLU A 207 -5.27 10.50 19.77
CA GLU A 207 -5.10 11.39 20.92
C GLU A 207 -4.44 12.74 20.56
N GLN A 208 -3.80 12.83 19.41
CA GLN A 208 -3.19 14.08 18.94
C GLN A 208 -4.20 15.05 18.32
N LEU A 209 -5.38 14.61 17.91
CA LEU A 209 -6.40 15.44 17.27
C LEU A 209 -7.57 15.69 18.22
N ASP A 210 -7.96 16.95 18.36
CA ASP A 210 -9.03 17.37 19.25
C ASP A 210 -10.39 16.75 18.88
N GLU A 211 -10.58 16.42 17.61
CA GLU A 211 -11.76 15.76 17.08
C GLU A 211 -11.94 14.32 17.59
N PHE A 212 -10.87 13.66 18.05
CA PHE A 212 -10.90 12.25 18.44
C PHE A 212 -10.52 11.98 19.91
N LYS A 213 -9.69 12.81 20.52
CA LYS A 213 -9.03 12.51 21.81
C LYS A 213 -9.97 12.19 22.96
N GLU A 214 -11.17 12.75 22.97
CA GLU A 214 -12.17 12.59 24.04
C GLU A 214 -13.37 11.76 23.63
N LEU A 215 -13.38 11.21 22.40
CA LEU A 215 -14.50 10.41 21.96
C LEU A 215 -14.56 9.06 22.69
N PRO A 216 -15.74 8.61 23.10
CA PRO A 216 -15.96 7.23 23.49
C PRO A 216 -15.51 6.27 22.41
N TYR A 217 -14.80 5.22 22.80
CA TYR A 217 -14.22 4.25 21.87
C TYR A 217 -14.75 2.85 22.19
N TYR A 218 -15.44 2.26 21.24
CA TYR A 218 -16.04 0.94 21.36
C TYR A 218 -15.32 -0.07 20.47
N GLU A 219 -14.97 -1.22 21.04
CA GLU A 219 -14.36 -2.34 20.33
C GLU A 219 -15.35 -3.51 20.26
N LEU A 220 -15.67 -3.97 19.04
CA LEU A 220 -16.52 -5.16 18.87
C LEU A 220 -15.69 -6.43 19.11
N ASP A 221 -16.13 -7.27 20.06
CA ASP A 221 -15.51 -8.57 20.33
C ASP A 221 -16.34 -9.69 19.68
N TRP A 222 -15.76 -10.33 18.67
CA TRP A 222 -16.34 -11.41 17.89
C TRP A 222 -15.98 -12.80 18.42
N SER A 223 -15.27 -12.89 19.53
CA SER A 223 -14.72 -14.14 20.05
C SER A 223 -15.74 -15.08 20.72
N SER A 224 -16.95 -14.60 20.98
CA SER A 224 -17.98 -15.35 21.71
C SER A 224 -18.47 -16.63 21.01
N ASP A 225 -18.39 -16.67 19.67
CA ASP A 225 -18.91 -17.79 18.87
C ASP A 225 -17.78 -18.65 18.27
N ASP A 226 -16.74 -18.03 17.75
CA ASP A 226 -15.60 -18.70 17.13
C ASP A 226 -14.31 -17.90 17.36
N PRO A 227 -13.44 -18.35 18.29
CA PRO A 227 -12.15 -17.72 18.52
C PRO A 227 -11.26 -17.66 17.27
N GLY A 228 -11.52 -18.51 16.27
CA GLY A 228 -10.83 -18.53 14.99
C GLY A 228 -11.35 -17.50 13.98
N ARG A 229 -12.51 -16.89 14.24
CA ARG A 229 -13.14 -15.91 13.34
C ARG A 229 -12.44 -14.55 13.37
N VAL A 230 -11.81 -14.18 14.46
CA VAL A 230 -10.82 -13.11 14.48
C VAL A 230 -9.69 -13.58 13.57
N LEU A 231 -9.62 -12.98 12.39
CA LEU A 231 -8.69 -13.33 11.32
C LEU A 231 -7.31 -13.70 11.88
N THR A 232 -6.94 -14.96 11.72
CA THR A 232 -5.56 -15.39 11.86
C THR A 232 -5.00 -15.56 10.46
N PRO A 233 -4.48 -14.49 9.85
CA PRO A 233 -3.93 -14.60 8.53
C PRO A 233 -2.62 -15.38 8.58
N LEU A 234 -2.44 -16.24 7.59
CA LEU A 234 -1.20 -16.95 7.37
C LEU A 234 -0.40 -16.18 6.31
N ILE A 235 0.61 -15.44 6.74
CA ILE A 235 1.41 -14.60 5.86
C ILE A 235 2.82 -15.16 5.74
N THR A 236 3.24 -15.41 4.50
CA THR A 236 4.62 -15.77 4.18
C THR A 236 5.35 -14.51 3.74
N ALA A 237 6.16 -13.94 4.64
CA ALA A 237 6.95 -12.74 4.35
C ALA A 237 8.31 -13.11 3.75
N LYS A 238 8.67 -12.47 2.63
CA LYS A 238 9.92 -12.70 1.91
C LYS A 238 10.60 -11.37 1.56
N ALA A 239 11.82 -11.17 2.04
CA ALA A 239 12.64 -10.04 1.64
C ALA A 239 13.08 -10.19 0.18
N CYS A 240 13.07 -9.11 -0.58
CA CYS A 240 13.50 -9.09 -1.98
C CYS A 240 14.37 -7.86 -2.30
N ARG A 241 15.21 -7.96 -3.31
CA ARG A 241 16.02 -6.82 -3.81
C ARG A 241 15.24 -5.90 -4.71
N SER A 242 14.31 -6.46 -5.46
CA SER A 242 13.40 -5.76 -6.36
C SER A 242 12.00 -6.35 -6.18
N ILE A 243 11.00 -5.50 -5.99
CA ILE A 243 9.62 -5.97 -5.84
C ILE A 243 9.04 -6.56 -7.12
N ASN A 244 9.65 -6.30 -8.28
CA ASN A 244 9.17 -6.80 -9.57
C ASN A 244 9.66 -8.23 -9.86
N GLU A 245 10.83 -8.63 -9.34
CA GLU A 245 11.38 -9.99 -9.58
C GLU A 245 10.44 -11.10 -9.10
N PRO A 246 9.97 -11.10 -7.85
CA PRO A 246 9.02 -12.11 -7.41
C PRO A 246 7.73 -12.13 -8.22
N ALA A 247 7.27 -10.97 -8.72
CA ALA A 247 6.10 -10.91 -9.58
C ALA A 247 6.33 -11.64 -10.92
N TYR A 248 7.51 -11.48 -11.51
CA TYR A 248 7.88 -12.21 -12.74
C TYR A 248 7.94 -13.72 -12.53
N GLU A 249 8.53 -14.18 -11.41
CA GLU A 249 8.61 -15.58 -11.06
C GLU A 249 7.23 -16.22 -10.86
N ILE A 250 6.35 -15.53 -10.12
CA ILE A 250 4.98 -15.98 -9.88
C ILE A 250 4.21 -16.08 -11.20
N ILE A 251 4.26 -15.04 -12.04
CA ILE A 251 3.59 -15.02 -13.32
C ILE A 251 4.11 -16.16 -14.22
N SER A 252 5.42 -16.36 -14.29
CA SER A 252 6.02 -17.46 -15.05
C SER A 252 5.54 -18.84 -14.57
N LYS A 253 5.44 -19.01 -13.24
CA LYS A 253 4.91 -20.22 -12.61
C LYS A 253 3.45 -20.49 -13.03
N TYR A 254 2.59 -19.47 -13.03
CA TYR A 254 1.19 -19.59 -13.45
C TYR A 254 1.05 -19.86 -14.94
N LEU A 255 1.83 -19.18 -15.79
CA LEU A 255 1.81 -19.39 -17.24
C LEU A 255 2.30 -20.78 -17.65
N SER A 256 3.18 -21.40 -16.85
CA SER A 256 3.62 -22.79 -17.05
C SER A 256 2.65 -23.83 -16.48
N GLY A 257 1.51 -23.41 -15.89
CA GLY A 257 0.56 -24.32 -15.28
C GLY A 257 0.99 -24.91 -13.94
N ASN A 258 2.07 -24.40 -13.34
CA ASN A 258 2.57 -24.86 -12.06
C ASN A 258 1.88 -24.07 -10.93
N PHE A 259 0.69 -24.52 -10.56
CA PHE A 259 -0.15 -23.88 -9.54
C PHE A 259 0.13 -24.42 -8.14
N ASP A 260 -0.03 -23.56 -7.12
CA ASP A 260 -0.12 -24.03 -5.74
C ASP A 260 -1.41 -24.82 -5.57
N SER A 261 -1.38 -25.85 -4.72
CA SER A 261 -2.54 -26.69 -4.47
C SER A 261 -2.74 -26.96 -2.99
N VAL A 262 -4.01 -27.15 -2.62
CA VAL A 262 -4.40 -27.59 -1.28
C VAL A 262 -5.27 -28.84 -1.44
N SER A 263 -4.94 -29.87 -0.69
CA SER A 263 -5.76 -31.10 -0.64
C SER A 263 -6.61 -31.11 0.63
N TYR A 264 -7.86 -31.46 0.50
CA TYR A 264 -8.76 -31.68 1.61
C TYR A 264 -9.62 -32.95 1.39
N ARG A 265 -10.21 -33.47 2.45
CA ARG A 265 -11.16 -34.56 2.33
C ARG A 265 -12.58 -33.96 2.31
N ASP A 266 -13.37 -34.39 1.33
CA ASP A 266 -14.79 -34.08 1.29
C ASP A 266 -15.59 -34.90 2.31
N ASP A 267 -16.89 -34.62 2.43
CA ASP A 267 -17.78 -35.28 3.38
C ASP A 267 -17.93 -36.79 3.14
N PHE A 268 -17.53 -37.27 1.95
CA PHE A 268 -17.51 -38.68 1.56
C PHE A 268 -16.14 -39.34 1.76
N GLY A 269 -15.14 -38.59 2.29
CA GLY A 269 -13.78 -39.07 2.53
C GLY A 269 -12.87 -39.08 1.31
N ASN A 270 -13.30 -38.59 0.14
CA ASN A 270 -12.49 -38.50 -1.06
C ASN A 270 -11.48 -37.31 -0.95
N ILE A 271 -10.27 -37.50 -1.50
CA ILE A 271 -9.30 -36.43 -1.57
C ILE A 271 -9.63 -35.52 -2.75
N GLN A 272 -9.96 -34.27 -2.44
CA GLN A 272 -10.16 -33.21 -3.40
C GLN A 272 -8.92 -32.31 -3.42
N VAL A 273 -8.55 -31.82 -4.62
CA VAL A 273 -7.41 -30.91 -4.80
C VAL A 273 -7.89 -29.62 -5.45
N ILE A 274 -7.71 -28.50 -4.76
CA ILE A 274 -7.96 -27.16 -5.32
C ILE A 274 -6.62 -26.59 -5.75
N TYR A 275 -6.56 -26.09 -6.99
CA TYR A 275 -5.40 -25.39 -7.55
C TYR A 275 -5.64 -23.89 -7.53
N SER A 276 -4.64 -23.10 -7.10
CA SER A 276 -4.67 -21.65 -7.20
C SER A 276 -4.42 -21.23 -8.65
N LYS A 277 -5.48 -21.08 -9.44
CA LYS A 277 -5.40 -20.69 -10.87
C LYS A 277 -5.49 -19.18 -11.09
N GLU A 278 -5.76 -18.43 -10.05
CA GLU A 278 -5.92 -16.98 -10.07
C GLU A 278 -4.98 -16.32 -9.05
N ALA A 279 -4.36 -15.22 -9.44
CA ALA A 279 -3.43 -14.46 -8.62
C ALA A 279 -3.85 -12.99 -8.53
N VAL A 280 -3.97 -12.47 -7.32
CA VAL A 280 -4.26 -11.05 -7.06
C VAL A 280 -2.99 -10.38 -6.55
N PHE A 281 -2.48 -9.42 -7.33
CA PHE A 281 -1.24 -8.69 -7.07
C PHE A 281 -1.57 -7.30 -6.52
N TYR A 282 -1.17 -7.04 -5.30
CA TYR A 282 -1.26 -5.71 -4.68
C TYR A 282 0.07 -4.98 -4.85
N VAL A 283 0.12 -4.12 -5.88
CA VAL A 283 1.31 -3.34 -6.26
C VAL A 283 0.91 -1.87 -6.34
N ASN A 284 1.19 -1.08 -5.32
CA ASN A 284 0.74 0.32 -5.26
C ASN A 284 1.53 1.26 -6.19
N SER A 285 1.66 0.86 -7.46
CA SER A 285 2.30 1.65 -8.51
C SER A 285 1.79 1.25 -9.89
N VAL A 286 1.10 2.16 -10.54
CA VAL A 286 0.65 1.97 -11.93
C VAL A 286 1.84 1.68 -12.84
N SER A 287 2.94 2.40 -12.71
CA SER A 287 4.13 2.20 -13.55
C SER A 287 4.76 0.81 -13.40
N ASN A 288 4.79 0.26 -12.16
CA ASN A 288 5.30 -1.08 -11.91
C ASN A 288 4.33 -2.13 -12.47
N ILE A 289 3.02 -1.97 -12.27
CA ILE A 289 2.01 -2.87 -12.84
C ILE A 289 2.17 -2.95 -14.37
N LEU A 290 2.20 -1.81 -15.05
CA LEU A 290 2.37 -1.78 -16.52
C LEU A 290 3.72 -2.35 -16.96
N GLY A 291 4.78 -2.14 -16.17
CA GLY A 291 6.11 -2.72 -16.39
C GLY A 291 6.11 -4.25 -16.27
N ILE A 292 5.44 -4.79 -15.25
CA ILE A 292 5.29 -6.23 -15.02
C ILE A 292 4.54 -6.88 -16.18
N ILE A 293 3.37 -6.32 -16.54
CA ILE A 293 2.53 -6.83 -17.64
C ILE A 293 3.31 -6.87 -18.96
N ASN A 294 4.00 -5.78 -19.29
CA ASN A 294 4.79 -5.68 -20.52
C ASN A 294 5.98 -6.64 -20.52
N LYS A 295 6.72 -6.74 -19.41
CA LYS A 295 7.87 -7.65 -19.28
C LYS A 295 7.46 -9.11 -19.41
N CYS A 296 6.33 -9.49 -18.84
CA CYS A 296 5.80 -10.85 -18.91
C CYS A 296 4.97 -11.12 -20.19
N LYS A 297 4.80 -10.13 -21.06
CA LYS A 297 4.03 -10.23 -22.32
C LYS A 297 2.61 -10.76 -22.12
N LEU A 298 1.96 -10.31 -21.04
CA LEU A 298 0.60 -10.74 -20.74
C LEU A 298 -0.42 -10.11 -21.70
N SER A 299 -1.54 -10.79 -21.90
CA SER A 299 -2.63 -10.30 -22.75
C SER A 299 -3.78 -9.69 -21.93
N PRO A 300 -4.64 -8.85 -22.54
CA PRO A 300 -5.82 -8.29 -21.88
C PRO A 300 -6.79 -9.35 -21.34
N GLU A 301 -6.86 -10.53 -22.00
CA GLU A 301 -7.72 -11.63 -21.58
C GLU A 301 -7.23 -12.28 -20.28
N GLN A 302 -5.92 -12.28 -20.04
CA GLN A 302 -5.30 -12.84 -18.86
C GLN A 302 -5.33 -11.88 -17.66
N CYS A 303 -5.45 -10.56 -17.90
CA CYS A 303 -5.25 -9.54 -16.88
C CYS A 303 -6.48 -8.69 -16.60
N ASN A 304 -6.71 -8.42 -15.32
CA ASN A 304 -7.59 -7.37 -14.83
C ASN A 304 -6.76 -6.31 -14.11
N ILE A 305 -6.87 -5.03 -14.53
CA ILE A 305 -6.07 -3.93 -13.97
C ILE A 305 -6.99 -3.00 -13.20
N LEU A 306 -6.90 -3.01 -11.86
CA LEU A 306 -7.74 -2.26 -10.95
C LEU A 306 -6.94 -1.09 -10.36
N ILE A 307 -7.03 0.04 -11.02
CA ILE A 307 -6.36 1.30 -10.67
C ILE A 307 -7.36 2.45 -10.71
N ALA A 308 -7.00 3.62 -10.17
CA ALA A 308 -7.86 4.79 -10.24
C ALA A 308 -8.19 5.15 -11.70
N ARG A 309 -9.48 5.39 -11.99
CA ARG A 309 -9.99 5.78 -13.31
C ARG A 309 -9.75 7.27 -13.53
N THR A 310 -8.53 7.64 -13.85
CA THR A 310 -8.16 9.00 -14.22
C THR A 310 -7.73 9.06 -15.69
N PRO A 311 -7.96 10.18 -16.40
CA PRO A 311 -7.50 10.35 -17.78
C PRO A 311 -6.01 10.08 -17.97
N ASP A 312 -5.23 10.39 -16.96
CA ASP A 312 -3.76 10.20 -16.96
C ASP A 312 -3.39 8.72 -16.87
N ASN A 313 -4.09 7.94 -16.03
CA ASN A 313 -3.88 6.50 -15.93
C ASN A 313 -4.33 5.78 -17.19
N GLU A 314 -5.45 6.17 -17.79
CA GLU A 314 -5.91 5.64 -19.07
C GLU A 314 -4.93 5.93 -20.20
N LYS A 315 -4.41 7.16 -20.26
CA LYS A 315 -3.39 7.56 -21.23
C LYS A 315 -2.09 6.78 -21.03
N LYS A 316 -1.64 6.60 -19.78
CA LYS A 316 -0.44 5.80 -19.44
C LYS A 316 -0.62 4.35 -19.87
N LEU A 317 -1.78 3.77 -19.59
CA LEU A 317 -2.11 2.38 -19.90
C LEU A 317 -2.10 2.15 -21.42
N LYS A 318 -2.83 2.96 -22.18
CA LYS A 318 -2.88 2.88 -23.66
C LYS A 318 -1.50 3.12 -24.30
N LYS A 319 -0.71 4.07 -23.77
CA LYS A 319 0.64 4.36 -24.26
C LYS A 319 1.62 3.22 -24.04
N ARG A 320 1.54 2.50 -22.89
CA ARG A 320 2.49 1.45 -22.55
C ARG A 320 2.12 0.06 -23.00
N LEU A 321 0.84 -0.27 -23.01
CA LEU A 321 0.36 -1.61 -23.33
C LEU A 321 -0.40 -1.69 -24.65
N GLY A 322 -0.87 -0.55 -25.18
CA GLY A 322 -1.62 -0.47 -26.45
C GLY A 322 -3.11 -0.23 -26.27
N GLY A 323 -3.80 0.10 -27.38
CA GLY A 323 -5.20 0.55 -27.37
C GLY A 323 -6.25 -0.49 -26.96
N LYS A 324 -5.89 -1.78 -26.92
CA LYS A 324 -6.79 -2.87 -26.48
C LYS A 324 -6.92 -3.00 -24.96
N TRP A 325 -6.10 -2.27 -24.20
CA TRP A 325 -6.09 -2.34 -22.75
C TRP A 325 -6.99 -1.29 -22.12
N GLU A 326 -7.74 -1.71 -21.12
CA GLU A 326 -8.67 -0.88 -20.37
C GLU A 326 -8.47 -1.07 -18.87
N ILE A 327 -8.86 -0.04 -18.09
CA ILE A 327 -8.97 -0.17 -16.65
C ILE A 327 -10.15 -1.08 -16.35
N GLY A 328 -9.89 -2.15 -15.61
CA GLY A 328 -10.86 -3.18 -15.32
C GLY A 328 -11.89 -2.79 -14.27
N ARG A 329 -12.80 -3.71 -14.00
CA ARG A 329 -13.75 -3.66 -12.88
C ARG A 329 -13.59 -4.91 -12.01
N ILE A 330 -14.07 -4.83 -10.77
CA ILE A 330 -14.14 -6.01 -9.90
C ILE A 330 -15.28 -6.90 -10.41
N PRO A 331 -15.01 -8.21 -10.62
CA PRO A 331 -16.05 -9.15 -10.99
C PRO A 331 -17.12 -9.24 -9.89
N LEU A 332 -18.37 -9.25 -10.28
CA LEU A 332 -19.50 -9.47 -9.36
C LEU A 332 -19.51 -10.93 -8.87
N TYR A 333 -20.33 -11.19 -7.86
CA TYR A 333 -20.53 -12.55 -7.39
C TYR A 333 -21.00 -13.48 -8.52
N GLY A 334 -20.30 -14.60 -8.72
CA GLY A 334 -20.59 -15.55 -9.81
C GLY A 334 -19.96 -15.23 -11.17
N GLU A 335 -19.36 -14.07 -11.34
CA GLU A 335 -18.61 -13.76 -12.57
C GLU A 335 -17.21 -14.39 -12.56
N PRO A 336 -16.68 -14.82 -13.72
CA PRO A 336 -15.34 -15.38 -13.80
C PRO A 336 -14.26 -14.32 -13.56
N HIS A 337 -13.23 -14.69 -12.83
CA HIS A 337 -12.04 -13.88 -12.63
C HIS A 337 -11.01 -14.18 -13.73
N LYS A 338 -10.16 -13.19 -14.04
CA LYS A 338 -9.01 -13.40 -14.90
C LYS A 338 -7.85 -14.03 -14.12
N MET A 339 -6.94 -14.69 -14.82
CA MET A 339 -5.78 -15.35 -14.19
C MET A 339 -4.97 -14.40 -13.31
N PHE A 340 -4.80 -13.14 -13.73
CA PHE A 340 -4.04 -12.13 -13.02
C PHE A 340 -4.91 -10.89 -12.75
N THR A 341 -5.00 -10.47 -11.52
CA THR A 341 -5.61 -9.20 -11.13
C THR A 341 -4.55 -8.33 -10.48
N PHE A 342 -4.32 -7.13 -11.03
CA PHE A 342 -3.35 -6.16 -10.50
C PHE A 342 -4.07 -5.01 -9.83
N CYS A 343 -3.72 -4.72 -8.58
CA CYS A 343 -4.40 -3.74 -7.74
C CYS A 343 -3.45 -2.66 -7.24
N THR A 344 -3.90 -1.40 -7.28
CA THR A 344 -3.30 -0.32 -6.49
C THR A 344 -4.10 -0.10 -5.19
N ARG A 345 -3.67 0.84 -4.34
CA ARG A 345 -4.33 1.20 -3.08
C ARG A 345 -5.82 1.56 -3.24
N THR A 346 -6.25 1.97 -4.42
CA THR A 346 -7.67 2.24 -4.74
C THR A 346 -8.59 1.06 -4.39
N VAL A 347 -8.06 -0.16 -4.40
CA VAL A 347 -8.80 -1.41 -4.18
C VAL A 347 -8.64 -1.96 -2.76
N TYR A 348 -7.75 -1.42 -1.93
CA TYR A 348 -7.55 -1.90 -0.56
C TYR A 348 -8.81 -1.73 0.30
N LEU A 349 -9.58 -0.69 0.01
CA LEU A 349 -10.85 -0.39 0.67
C LEU A 349 -12.01 -0.66 -0.29
N GLY A 350 -13.00 -1.43 0.13
CA GLY A 350 -14.28 -1.58 -0.56
C GLY A 350 -14.34 -2.53 -1.76
N ALA A 351 -13.28 -3.25 -2.08
CA ALA A 351 -13.28 -4.26 -3.15
C ALA A 351 -13.58 -5.65 -2.60
N ASP A 352 -14.56 -6.34 -3.13
CA ASP A 352 -14.88 -7.71 -2.73
C ASP A 352 -14.59 -8.67 -3.88
N PHE A 353 -13.66 -9.60 -3.66
CA PHE A 353 -13.33 -10.69 -4.58
C PHE A 353 -13.99 -11.99 -4.14
N TYR A 354 -14.75 -12.60 -5.04
CA TYR A 354 -15.50 -13.83 -4.78
C TYR A 354 -14.89 -15.07 -5.44
N SER A 355 -13.61 -15.02 -5.79
CA SER A 355 -12.89 -16.16 -6.34
C SER A 355 -12.85 -17.34 -5.37
N THR A 356 -12.99 -18.54 -5.90
CA THR A 356 -12.87 -19.80 -5.13
C THR A 356 -11.43 -20.30 -5.02
N ASN A 357 -10.49 -19.70 -5.75
CA ASN A 357 -9.11 -20.22 -5.85
C ASN A 357 -8.03 -19.13 -5.99
N ALA A 358 -8.37 -17.87 -5.86
CA ALA A 358 -7.39 -16.79 -5.97
C ALA A 358 -6.46 -16.74 -4.77
N LYS A 359 -5.16 -16.63 -5.03
CA LYS A 359 -4.12 -16.39 -4.02
C LYS A 359 -3.68 -14.93 -4.05
N THR A 360 -3.40 -14.37 -2.87
CA THR A 360 -3.02 -12.97 -2.68
C THR A 360 -1.50 -12.82 -2.60
N TYR A 361 -0.97 -11.90 -3.40
CA TYR A 361 0.44 -11.51 -3.44
C TYR A 361 0.58 -10.01 -3.20
N ILE A 362 1.40 -9.63 -2.22
CA ILE A 362 1.58 -8.24 -1.79
C ILE A 362 3.02 -7.82 -2.00
N PHE A 363 3.22 -6.63 -2.57
CA PHE A 363 4.54 -6.09 -2.86
C PHE A 363 4.73 -4.74 -2.21
N SER A 364 5.79 -4.59 -1.41
CA SER A 364 6.08 -3.38 -0.64
C SER A 364 7.54 -2.95 -0.77
N ASP A 365 7.78 -1.68 -1.03
CA ASP A 365 9.13 -1.08 -1.00
C ASP A 365 9.17 0.06 0.02
N ALA A 366 9.85 -0.18 1.14
CA ALA A 366 9.97 0.80 2.22
C ALA A 366 10.81 2.04 1.83
N ASN A 367 11.58 1.98 0.72
CA ASN A 367 12.32 3.14 0.23
C ASN A 367 11.43 4.18 -0.49
N ILE A 368 10.21 3.77 -0.85
CA ILE A 368 9.26 4.60 -1.59
C ILE A 368 7.95 4.64 -0.82
N THR A 369 7.65 5.75 -0.20
CA THR A 369 6.48 5.91 0.69
C THR A 369 5.16 5.47 0.04
N THR A 370 4.98 5.76 -1.26
CA THR A 370 3.76 5.37 -1.99
C THR A 370 3.67 3.87 -2.24
N LEU A 371 4.79 3.14 -2.20
CA LEU A 371 4.84 1.70 -2.40
C LEU A 371 4.87 0.91 -1.07
N SER A 372 5.09 1.59 0.05
CA SER A 372 5.10 0.92 1.34
C SER A 372 3.68 0.56 1.78
N VAL A 373 3.53 -0.68 2.25
CA VAL A 373 2.26 -1.22 2.78
C VAL A 373 2.29 -1.16 4.30
N ASP A 374 1.30 -0.54 4.88
CA ASP A 374 1.13 -0.53 6.33
C ASP A 374 0.55 -1.86 6.81
N ILE A 375 1.36 -2.60 7.58
CA ILE A 375 0.96 -3.92 8.08
C ILE A 375 -0.22 -3.83 9.06
N SER A 376 -0.35 -2.76 9.81
CA SER A 376 -1.43 -2.62 10.78
C SER A 376 -2.74 -2.08 10.18
N LEU A 377 -2.67 -1.36 9.06
CA LEU A 377 -3.84 -0.76 8.42
C LEU A 377 -4.17 -1.40 7.06
N ASP A 378 -3.19 -1.41 6.12
CA ASP A 378 -3.43 -1.85 4.75
C ASP A 378 -3.56 -3.38 4.67
N LEU A 379 -2.69 -4.11 5.39
CA LEU A 379 -2.63 -5.57 5.28
C LEU A 379 -3.93 -6.26 5.71
N PRO A 380 -4.56 -5.94 6.87
CA PRO A 380 -5.85 -6.52 7.24
C PRO A 380 -6.96 -6.18 6.24
N GLN A 381 -6.93 -4.98 5.66
CA GLN A 381 -7.86 -4.57 4.63
C GLN A 381 -7.69 -5.41 3.36
N ILE A 382 -6.46 -5.61 2.90
CA ILE A 382 -6.14 -6.44 1.73
C ILE A 382 -6.61 -7.89 1.95
N LEU A 383 -6.30 -8.49 3.10
CA LEU A 383 -6.71 -9.85 3.43
C LEU A 383 -8.22 -10.00 3.49
N GLY A 384 -8.92 -8.98 3.99
CA GLY A 384 -10.37 -8.94 4.03
C GLY A 384 -11.04 -8.86 2.66
N ARG A 385 -10.31 -8.67 1.55
CA ARG A 385 -10.91 -8.54 0.21
C ARG A 385 -11.36 -9.87 -0.39
N GLN A 386 -10.74 -10.99 -0.04
CA GLN A 386 -11.20 -12.32 -0.46
C GLN A 386 -12.41 -12.74 0.38
N ARG A 387 -13.60 -12.75 -0.22
CA ARG A 387 -14.87 -12.98 0.51
C ARG A 387 -15.35 -14.41 0.46
N ASN A 388 -15.00 -15.17 -0.57
CA ASN A 388 -15.49 -16.53 -0.74
C ASN A 388 -14.92 -17.45 0.34
N THR A 389 -15.80 -18.04 1.13
CA THR A 389 -15.44 -18.95 2.23
C THR A 389 -14.86 -20.26 1.76
N SER A 390 -15.19 -20.70 0.54
CA SER A 390 -14.62 -21.91 -0.07
C SER A 390 -13.21 -21.71 -0.66
N ASN A 391 -12.70 -20.49 -0.68
CA ASN A 391 -11.33 -20.23 -1.12
C ASN A 391 -10.33 -20.59 -0.01
N PRO A 392 -9.49 -21.65 -0.20
CA PRO A 392 -8.55 -22.07 0.84
C PRO A 392 -7.43 -21.04 1.09
N TRP A 393 -7.21 -20.08 0.17
CA TRP A 393 -6.23 -19.00 0.31
C TRP A 393 -6.83 -17.69 0.83
N LYS A 394 -8.11 -17.67 1.23
CA LYS A 394 -8.84 -16.47 1.65
C LYS A 394 -8.08 -15.63 2.69
N ASN A 395 -7.50 -16.26 3.70
CA ASN A 395 -6.80 -15.59 4.79
C ASN A 395 -5.29 -15.73 4.68
N THR A 396 -4.76 -15.98 3.47
CA THR A 396 -3.33 -16.17 3.24
C THR A 396 -2.79 -15.12 2.28
N ALA A 397 -1.55 -14.73 2.44
CA ALA A 397 -0.83 -13.91 1.47
C ALA A 397 0.66 -14.22 1.46
N ASP A 398 1.26 -14.15 0.27
CA ASP A 398 2.71 -14.05 0.12
C ASP A 398 3.06 -12.56 0.08
N PHE A 399 3.88 -12.10 1.03
CA PHE A 399 4.27 -10.70 1.18
C PHE A 399 5.74 -10.52 0.82
N PHE A 400 5.99 -9.86 -0.28
CA PHE A 400 7.33 -9.54 -0.77
C PHE A 400 7.67 -8.11 -0.39
N TYR A 401 8.79 -7.91 0.32
CA TYR A 401 9.14 -6.59 0.79
C TYR A 401 10.61 -6.26 0.59
N LYS A 402 10.86 -4.99 0.39
CA LYS A 402 12.18 -4.40 0.37
C LYS A 402 12.30 -3.42 1.53
N THR A 403 13.31 -3.64 2.37
CA THR A 403 13.58 -2.80 3.54
C THR A 403 14.17 -1.45 3.12
N SER A 404 14.04 -0.46 3.98
CA SER A 404 14.71 0.82 3.80
C SER A 404 16.23 0.66 3.83
N LYS A 405 16.91 1.39 2.96
CA LYS A 405 18.39 1.47 2.96
C LYS A 405 18.93 2.42 4.03
N THR A 406 18.11 3.34 4.48
CA THR A 406 18.50 4.39 5.42
C THR A 406 17.91 4.03 6.78
N ILE A 407 18.78 3.77 7.75
CA ILE A 407 18.40 3.58 9.14
C ILE A 407 18.54 4.93 9.81
N TYR A 408 17.42 5.54 10.16
CA TYR A 408 17.41 6.69 11.07
C TYR A 408 17.30 6.14 12.51
N LEU A 409 18.08 6.68 13.41
CA LEU A 409 17.89 6.38 14.82
C LEU A 409 16.53 6.94 15.25
N ARG A 410 15.79 6.19 16.05
CA ARG A 410 14.48 6.62 16.56
C ARG A 410 14.56 7.99 17.22
N ASP A 411 15.59 8.23 18.01
CA ASP A 411 15.83 9.49 18.70
C ASP A 411 15.97 10.69 17.77
N ASP A 412 16.60 10.51 16.60
CA ASP A 412 16.78 11.59 15.62
C ASP A 412 15.45 11.91 14.92
N PHE A 413 14.65 10.89 14.67
CA PHE A 413 13.31 11.08 14.15
C PHE A 413 12.39 11.76 15.15
N ASP A 414 12.41 11.33 16.41
CA ASP A 414 11.62 11.94 17.49
C ASP A 414 12.00 13.41 17.70
N LYS A 415 13.30 13.76 17.61
CA LYS A 415 13.76 15.17 17.61
C LYS A 415 13.21 15.94 16.41
N TYR A 416 13.28 15.37 15.21
CA TYR A 416 12.72 15.98 13.99
C TYR A 416 11.21 16.25 14.14
N VAL A 417 10.45 15.27 14.62
CA VAL A 417 9.00 15.42 14.83
C VAL A 417 8.70 16.50 15.88
N LYS A 418 9.40 16.47 17.03
CA LYS A 418 9.24 17.47 18.09
C LYS A 418 9.54 18.88 17.58
N GLU A 419 10.60 19.06 16.79
CA GLU A 419 10.94 20.36 16.22
C GLU A 419 9.90 20.85 15.21
N LYS A 420 9.38 19.97 14.35
CA LYS A 420 8.27 20.31 13.44
C LYS A 420 7.00 20.71 14.20
N ILE A 421 6.62 19.95 15.21
CA ILE A 421 5.47 20.27 16.07
C ILE A 421 5.67 21.63 16.75
N ARG A 422 6.87 21.90 17.28
CA ARG A 422 7.23 23.19 17.90
C ARG A 422 7.06 24.35 16.92
N LYS A 423 7.62 24.22 15.69
CA LYS A 423 7.48 25.24 14.64
C LYS A 423 6.02 25.45 14.25
N THR A 424 5.28 24.38 14.05
CA THR A 424 3.86 24.42 13.74
C THR A 424 3.07 25.18 14.82
N ASN A 425 3.27 24.83 16.09
CA ASN A 425 2.60 25.49 17.20
C ASN A 425 2.96 26.98 17.30
N SER A 426 4.22 27.34 17.03
CA SER A 426 4.65 28.74 16.95
C SER A 426 3.93 29.53 15.85
N LEU A 427 3.80 28.94 14.66
CA LEU A 427 3.07 29.53 13.53
C LEU A 427 1.58 29.67 13.82
N LEU A 428 0.96 28.63 14.42
CA LEU A 428 -0.44 28.66 14.85
C LEU A 428 -0.69 29.81 15.84
N LYS A 429 0.22 29.98 16.80
CA LYS A 429 0.15 31.09 17.77
C LYS A 429 0.24 32.43 17.08
N SER A 430 1.24 32.62 16.21
CA SER A 430 1.42 33.86 15.47
C SER A 430 0.20 34.19 14.61
N HIS A 431 -0.42 33.18 13.94
CA HIS A 431 -1.63 33.37 13.15
C HIS A 431 -2.83 33.73 14.04
N SER A 432 -2.97 33.13 15.23
CA SER A 432 -4.09 33.42 16.14
C SER A 432 -4.03 34.82 16.70
N GLU A 433 -2.82 35.36 16.88
CA GLU A 433 -2.53 36.69 17.43
C GLU A 433 -2.51 37.78 16.35
N ALA A 434 -2.51 37.44 15.06
CA ALA A 434 -2.47 38.41 13.98
C ALA A 434 -3.79 39.19 13.82
N SER A 435 -3.70 40.50 13.62
CA SER A 435 -4.85 41.35 13.28
C SER A 435 -5.39 41.06 11.88
N GLU A 436 -4.50 40.85 10.90
CA GLU A 436 -4.81 40.57 9.50
C GLU A 436 -4.52 39.10 9.16
N LYS A 437 -5.40 38.22 9.66
CA LYS A 437 -5.25 36.75 9.54
C LYS A 437 -5.19 36.27 8.09
N LYS A 438 -5.99 36.89 7.20
CA LYS A 438 -6.05 36.54 5.79
C LYS A 438 -4.73 36.86 5.09
N ASP A 439 -4.20 38.06 5.29
CA ASP A 439 -2.98 38.52 4.66
C ASP A 439 -1.78 37.71 5.14
N LEU A 440 -1.73 37.40 6.43
CA LEU A 440 -0.70 36.53 6.99
C LEU A 440 -0.78 35.11 6.38
N ALA A 441 -1.97 34.57 6.24
CA ALA A 441 -2.19 33.26 5.61
C ALA A 441 -1.77 33.26 4.13
N ASP A 442 -2.03 34.33 3.39
CA ASP A 442 -1.61 34.46 2.00
C ASP A 442 -0.08 34.60 1.86
N VAL A 443 0.57 35.32 2.78
CA VAL A 443 2.03 35.38 2.87
C VAL A 443 2.63 34.01 3.16
N PHE A 444 2.06 33.26 4.10
CA PHE A 444 2.53 31.90 4.41
C PHE A 444 2.31 30.95 3.25
N LYS A 445 1.17 31.01 2.56
CA LYS A 445 0.87 30.21 1.37
C LYS A 445 1.90 30.48 0.26
N LYS A 446 2.23 31.73 0.03
CA LYS A 446 3.23 32.15 -0.97
C LYS A 446 4.65 31.69 -0.60
N ASN A 447 5.00 31.75 0.68
CA ASN A 447 6.29 31.27 1.19
C ASN A 447 6.36 29.74 1.25
N ALA A 448 5.24 29.06 1.46
CA ALA A 448 5.16 27.61 1.45
C ALA A 448 5.56 27.00 0.10
N GLU A 449 5.19 27.66 -1.01
CA GLU A 449 5.60 27.25 -2.36
C GLU A 449 7.11 27.41 -2.58
N THR A 450 7.72 28.46 -1.99
CA THR A 450 9.13 28.79 -2.15
C THR A 450 10.05 27.97 -1.22
N PHE A 451 9.60 27.67 -0.02
CA PHE A 451 10.40 27.04 1.04
C PHE A 451 10.00 25.60 1.41
N ASN A 452 9.20 24.94 0.62
CA ASN A 452 8.67 23.59 0.91
C ASN A 452 7.81 23.47 2.18
N TYR A 453 7.22 24.55 2.66
CA TYR A 453 6.25 24.57 3.77
C TYR A 453 4.83 24.24 3.31
N ARG A 454 4.67 23.36 2.33
CA ARG A 454 3.40 23.08 1.64
C ARG A 454 2.22 22.79 2.55
N ASP A 455 2.52 22.55 3.80
CA ASP A 455 1.62 21.82 4.65
C ASP A 455 1.15 22.61 5.86
N GLU A 456 1.35 23.94 5.88
CA GLU A 456 1.10 24.71 7.09
C GLU A 456 -0.32 25.30 7.17
N TYR A 457 -0.99 25.42 6.05
CA TYR A 457 -2.36 25.94 5.99
C TYR A 457 -3.18 25.20 4.93
N VAL A 458 -4.45 24.99 5.27
CA VAL A 458 -5.43 24.40 4.36
C VAL A 458 -6.60 25.33 4.20
N ALA A 459 -6.97 25.59 2.96
CA ALA A 459 -8.19 26.31 2.65
C ALA A 459 -9.39 25.36 2.82
N VAL A 460 -10.21 25.62 3.81
CA VAL A 460 -11.48 24.92 4.01
C VAL A 460 -12.58 25.75 3.35
N ASN A 461 -13.26 25.15 2.38
CA ASN A 461 -14.40 25.80 1.73
C ASN A 461 -15.61 25.75 2.68
N THR A 462 -16.15 26.90 3.04
CA THR A 462 -17.33 27.07 3.86
C THR A 462 -18.41 27.83 3.07
N HIS A 463 -19.64 27.90 3.60
CA HIS A 463 -20.71 28.73 3.04
C HIS A 463 -20.41 30.25 3.04
N LEU A 464 -19.43 30.68 3.84
CA LEU A 464 -18.91 32.04 3.89
C LEU A 464 -17.68 32.27 3.01
N GLY A 465 -17.26 31.27 2.23
CA GLY A 465 -16.06 31.29 1.41
C GLY A 465 -14.94 30.41 1.97
N ASN A 466 -13.75 30.56 1.39
CA ASN A 466 -12.58 29.80 1.85
C ASN A 466 -12.02 30.39 3.14
N VAL A 467 -11.91 29.55 4.16
CA VAL A 467 -11.25 29.86 5.43
C VAL A 467 -9.96 29.07 5.52
N LEU A 468 -8.85 29.74 5.82
CA LEU A 468 -7.58 29.07 6.06
C LEU A 468 -7.57 28.52 7.49
N VAL A 469 -7.41 27.21 7.59
CA VAL A 469 -7.36 26.50 8.87
C VAL A 469 -5.91 26.13 9.19
N PRO A 470 -5.33 26.71 10.23
CA PRO A 470 -3.94 26.49 10.59
C PRO A 470 -3.65 25.14 11.27
N CYS A 471 -4.65 24.34 11.58
CA CYS A 471 -4.48 23.04 12.26
C CYS A 471 -4.03 21.90 11.33
N PHE A 472 -3.90 22.17 10.06
CA PHE A 472 -3.51 21.23 9.03
C PHE A 472 -2.24 20.47 9.33
N ASN A 473 -1.24 21.13 9.84
CA ASN A 473 0.09 20.55 9.99
C ASN A 473 0.13 19.42 10.99
N LYS A 474 -0.76 19.44 11.99
CA LYS A 474 -0.83 18.37 12.96
C LYS A 474 -1.19 17.05 12.28
N LEU A 475 -2.19 17.05 11.40
CA LEU A 475 -2.60 15.87 10.65
C LEU A 475 -1.53 15.40 9.67
N VAL A 476 -0.92 16.32 8.92
CA VAL A 476 0.14 15.97 7.96
C VAL A 476 1.40 15.48 8.68
N LEU A 477 1.78 16.11 9.79
CA LEU A 477 2.89 15.62 10.61
C LEU A 477 2.65 14.21 11.14
N LEU A 478 1.43 13.91 11.56
CA LEU A 478 1.06 12.56 11.99
C LEU A 478 1.13 11.57 10.83
N ALA A 479 0.68 11.96 9.64
CA ALA A 479 0.79 11.11 8.44
C ALA A 479 2.25 10.91 8.00
N GLU A 480 3.09 11.93 8.09
CA GLU A 480 4.54 11.81 7.84
C GLU A 480 5.20 10.90 8.87
N GLN A 481 4.87 11.06 10.15
CA GLN A 481 5.37 10.18 11.21
C GLN A 481 4.95 8.74 10.96
N ARG A 482 3.70 8.52 10.59
CA ARG A 482 3.20 7.19 10.23
C ARG A 482 3.96 6.59 9.06
N ALA A 483 4.16 7.36 7.99
CA ALA A 483 4.92 6.92 6.83
C ALA A 483 6.38 6.59 7.20
N PHE A 484 7.00 7.38 8.07
CA PHE A 484 8.33 7.11 8.59
C PHE A 484 8.35 5.80 9.40
N ASP A 485 7.42 5.62 10.32
CA ASP A 485 7.31 4.40 11.13
C ASP A 485 7.16 3.16 10.26
N ILE A 486 6.40 3.24 9.15
CA ILE A 486 6.26 2.15 8.18
C ILE A 486 7.59 1.85 7.48
N GLN A 487 8.39 2.87 7.17
CA GLN A 487 9.65 2.70 6.46
C GLN A 487 10.79 2.22 7.36
N GLN A 488 10.82 2.62 8.62
CA GLN A 488 11.93 2.39 9.53
C GLN A 488 11.74 1.16 10.42
N ILE A 489 10.51 0.86 10.79
CA ILE A 489 10.25 -0.36 11.56
C ILE A 489 10.35 -1.54 10.60
N ASP A 490 11.18 -2.49 10.97
CA ASP A 490 11.29 -3.75 10.25
C ASP A 490 9.88 -4.35 10.09
N TYR A 491 9.50 -4.65 8.86
CA TYR A 491 8.24 -5.33 8.58
C TYR A 491 8.05 -6.59 9.41
N LYS A 492 9.14 -7.24 9.84
CA LYS A 492 9.09 -8.41 10.71
C LYS A 492 8.53 -8.12 12.08
N ASP A 493 8.88 -7.00 12.69
CA ASP A 493 8.32 -6.62 13.97
C ASP A 493 6.84 -6.29 13.85
N ARG A 494 6.44 -5.65 12.76
CA ARG A 494 5.02 -5.40 12.50
C ARG A 494 4.26 -6.67 12.19
N PHE A 495 4.84 -7.61 11.45
CA PHE A 495 4.27 -8.94 11.28
C PHE A 495 4.19 -9.69 12.60
N SER A 496 5.19 -9.56 13.45
CA SER A 496 5.15 -10.15 14.78
C SER A 496 4.01 -9.57 15.59
N VAL A 497 3.81 -8.27 15.63
CA VAL A 497 2.68 -7.60 16.30
C VAL A 497 1.35 -8.06 15.71
N PHE A 498 1.23 -8.15 14.40
CA PHE A 498 0.01 -8.62 13.75
C PHE A 498 -0.29 -10.11 14.03
N ASN A 499 0.75 -10.95 14.09
CA ASN A 499 0.64 -12.35 14.44
C ASN A 499 0.60 -12.60 15.96
N THR A 500 0.96 -11.62 16.78
CA THR A 500 1.13 -11.75 18.24
C THR A 500 -0.16 -11.80 19.02
N LEU A 501 -1.29 -11.50 18.41
CA LEU A 501 -2.56 -11.90 19.02
C LEU A 501 -2.60 -13.40 19.30
N LYS A 502 -1.61 -14.19 18.83
CA LYS A 502 -1.46 -15.62 19.13
C LYS A 502 -0.12 -16.07 19.75
N ASN A 503 0.95 -15.25 19.79
CA ASN A 503 2.26 -15.77 20.22
C ASN A 503 3.21 -14.71 20.78
N THR A 504 3.22 -14.53 22.11
CA THR A 504 4.16 -13.65 22.84
C THR A 504 5.65 -13.95 22.54
N ASN A 505 5.97 -15.14 22.02
CA ASN A 505 7.33 -15.51 21.63
C ASN A 505 7.83 -14.77 20.38
N PHE A 506 6.94 -14.39 19.47
CA PHE A 506 7.30 -13.65 18.25
C PHE A 506 7.76 -12.20 18.51
N ILE A 507 7.21 -11.51 19.51
CA ILE A 507 7.66 -10.14 19.87
C ILE A 507 9.09 -10.18 20.34
N ARG A 508 9.43 -11.09 21.27
CA ARG A 508 10.78 -11.24 21.78
C ARG A 508 11.78 -11.63 20.70
N GLN A 509 11.34 -12.42 19.73
CA GLN A 509 12.15 -12.83 18.58
C GLN A 509 12.43 -11.63 17.65
N GLY A 510 11.42 -10.80 17.36
CA GLY A 510 11.58 -9.58 16.59
C GLY A 510 12.51 -8.56 17.26
N GLU A 511 12.36 -8.32 18.55
CA GLU A 511 13.24 -7.46 19.33
C GLU A 511 14.70 -7.94 19.29
N ARG A 512 14.93 -9.24 19.42
CA ARG A 512 16.28 -9.83 19.33
C ARG A 512 16.90 -9.67 17.95
N ILE A 513 16.11 -9.89 16.89
CA ILE A 513 16.57 -9.74 15.50
C ILE A 513 16.93 -8.28 15.24
N ASN A 514 16.11 -7.32 15.68
CA ASN A 514 16.38 -5.90 15.48
C ASN A 514 17.63 -5.45 16.23
N ALA A 515 17.77 -5.83 17.49
CA ALA A 515 18.98 -5.53 18.28
C ALA A 515 20.23 -6.09 17.61
N PHE A 516 20.14 -7.30 17.02
CA PHE A 516 21.22 -7.87 16.24
C PHE A 516 21.53 -7.04 14.99
N LEU A 517 20.51 -6.67 14.21
CA LEU A 517 20.68 -5.93 12.95
C LEU A 517 21.21 -4.52 13.19
N GLU A 518 20.75 -3.84 14.21
CA GLU A 518 21.29 -2.54 14.64
C GLU A 518 22.79 -2.66 14.97
N LYS A 519 23.16 -3.64 15.78
CA LYS A 519 24.56 -3.91 16.11
C LYS A 519 25.37 -4.30 14.88
N PHE A 520 24.83 -5.16 14.02
CA PHE A 520 25.50 -5.56 12.77
C PHE A 520 25.72 -4.37 11.85
N ASN A 521 24.74 -3.48 11.71
CA ASN A 521 24.83 -2.30 10.85
C ASN A 521 25.76 -1.23 11.40
N SER A 522 25.87 -1.09 12.73
CA SER A 522 26.80 -0.16 13.38
C SER A 522 28.27 -0.53 13.16
N LEU A 523 28.57 -1.79 12.90
CA LEU A 523 29.94 -2.23 12.61
C LEU A 523 30.36 -1.80 11.22
N THR A 524 31.61 -1.33 11.07
CA THR A 524 32.17 -0.93 9.77
C THR A 524 33.05 -2.04 9.15
N GLN A 525 33.75 -2.81 9.97
CA GLN A 525 34.69 -3.83 9.51
C GLN A 525 33.98 -5.13 9.14
N PHE A 526 34.33 -5.67 7.97
CA PHE A 526 33.82 -6.95 7.47
C PHE A 526 33.97 -8.09 8.48
N SER A 527 35.19 -8.25 9.03
CA SER A 527 35.49 -9.31 9.98
C SER A 527 34.64 -9.24 11.25
N HIS A 528 34.37 -8.03 11.75
CA HIS A 528 33.55 -7.82 12.94
C HIS A 528 32.09 -8.14 12.68
N LYS A 529 31.58 -7.78 11.49
CA LYS A 529 30.21 -8.15 11.07
C LYS A 529 30.02 -9.65 10.94
N LEU A 530 30.97 -10.32 10.27
CA LEU A 530 30.89 -11.76 10.10
C LEU A 530 31.07 -12.51 11.42
N LYS A 531 31.98 -12.01 12.29
CA LYS A 531 32.16 -12.54 13.63
C LYS A 531 30.87 -12.44 14.44
N LEU A 532 30.24 -11.28 14.46
CA LEU A 532 28.96 -11.08 15.14
C LEU A 532 27.89 -12.06 14.62
N LEU A 533 27.78 -12.24 13.29
CA LEU A 533 26.84 -13.19 12.70
C LEU A 533 27.10 -14.63 13.13
N CYS A 534 28.38 -15.06 13.11
CA CYS A 534 28.74 -16.46 13.38
C CYS A 534 28.76 -16.82 14.87
N GLU A 535 28.94 -15.83 15.74
CA GLU A 535 29.06 -16.06 17.20
C GLU A 535 27.76 -15.75 17.96
N THR A 536 26.74 -15.19 17.28
CA THR A 536 25.42 -14.98 17.89
C THR A 536 24.62 -16.28 17.88
N GLU A 537 24.13 -16.68 19.05
CA GLU A 537 23.17 -17.79 19.17
C GLU A 537 21.78 -17.32 18.78
N PHE A 538 21.27 -17.85 17.68
CA PHE A 538 19.93 -17.59 17.17
C PHE A 538 18.98 -18.70 17.61
N LEU A 539 17.74 -18.32 17.92
CA LEU A 539 16.66 -19.29 18.10
C LEU A 539 16.21 -19.88 16.76
N ASP A 540 15.44 -20.96 16.82
CA ASP A 540 14.89 -21.59 15.62
C ASP A 540 14.21 -20.56 14.71
N ASN A 541 14.56 -20.58 13.43
CA ASN A 541 14.10 -19.65 12.38
C ASN A 541 14.62 -18.19 12.45
N GLU A 542 15.24 -17.74 13.55
CA GLU A 542 15.81 -16.38 13.62
C GLU A 542 16.91 -16.18 12.59
N ILE A 543 17.78 -17.15 12.42
CA ILE A 543 18.90 -17.05 11.49
C ILE A 543 18.44 -16.87 10.04
N ALA A 544 17.40 -17.59 9.62
CA ALA A 544 16.85 -17.42 8.27
C ALA A 544 16.36 -15.99 8.06
N LEU A 545 15.69 -15.44 9.08
CA LEU A 545 15.17 -14.08 9.08
C LEU A 545 16.29 -13.02 9.09
N VAL A 546 17.38 -13.27 9.80
CA VAL A 546 18.58 -12.40 9.79
C VAL A 546 19.29 -12.46 8.44
N LEU A 547 19.52 -13.67 7.91
CA LEU A 547 20.22 -13.85 6.65
C LEU A 547 19.50 -13.19 5.46
N ASP A 548 18.19 -13.05 5.52
CA ASP A 548 17.42 -12.36 4.48
C ASP A 548 17.56 -10.83 4.51
N GLN A 549 18.07 -10.25 5.63
CA GLN A 549 18.22 -8.81 5.81
C GLN A 549 19.65 -8.30 5.71
N ILE A 550 20.61 -9.18 5.72
CA ILE A 550 22.03 -8.81 5.59
C ILE A 550 22.52 -9.00 4.14
N PRO A 551 23.64 -8.36 3.75
CA PRO A 551 24.19 -8.54 2.41
C PRO A 551 24.48 -10.00 2.08
N VAL A 552 24.19 -10.40 0.82
CA VAL A 552 24.33 -11.78 0.32
C VAL A 552 25.72 -12.37 0.59
N THR A 553 26.74 -11.56 0.59
CA THR A 553 28.12 -11.99 0.90
C THR A 553 28.20 -12.68 2.25
N TYR A 554 27.61 -12.12 3.31
CA TYR A 554 27.61 -12.73 4.64
C TYR A 554 26.75 -13.99 4.70
N LYS A 555 25.61 -13.98 4.03
CA LYS A 555 24.73 -15.14 3.88
C LYS A 555 25.47 -16.32 3.24
N SER A 556 26.28 -16.07 2.21
CA SER A 556 27.04 -17.10 1.53
C SER A 556 28.11 -17.73 2.43
N TYR A 557 28.87 -16.91 3.15
CA TYR A 557 29.85 -17.47 4.10
C TYR A 557 29.18 -18.28 5.20
N TYR A 558 28.09 -17.78 5.74
CA TYR A 558 27.35 -18.47 6.80
C TYR A 558 26.80 -19.82 6.34
N ASN A 559 26.10 -19.83 5.19
CA ASN A 559 25.41 -21.04 4.68
C ASN A 559 26.35 -22.07 4.08
N VAL A 560 27.41 -21.64 3.37
CA VAL A 560 28.29 -22.54 2.65
C VAL A 560 29.47 -23.01 3.50
N LEU A 561 30.11 -22.11 4.21
CA LEU A 561 31.25 -22.44 5.06
C LEU A 561 30.82 -22.86 6.47
N GLY A 562 29.79 -22.27 6.98
CA GLY A 562 29.31 -22.45 8.34
C GLY A 562 30.06 -21.60 9.37
N PRO A 563 29.43 -21.32 10.53
CA PRO A 563 30.02 -20.48 11.58
C PRO A 563 31.38 -20.99 12.10
N LEU A 564 31.52 -22.30 12.28
CA LEU A 564 32.76 -22.90 12.80
C LEU A 564 33.94 -22.73 11.84
N LYS A 565 33.72 -22.88 10.53
CA LYS A 565 34.78 -22.69 9.53
C LYS A 565 35.15 -21.22 9.39
N CYS A 566 34.15 -20.30 9.41
CA CYS A 566 34.43 -18.88 9.42
C CYS A 566 35.28 -18.44 10.63
N LYS A 567 35.02 -19.01 11.80
CA LYS A 567 35.80 -18.80 13.02
C LYS A 567 37.21 -19.34 12.90
N ALA A 568 37.39 -20.56 12.35
CA ALA A 568 38.68 -21.17 12.12
C ALA A 568 39.57 -20.32 11.19
N LEU A 569 38.96 -19.65 10.20
CA LEU A 569 39.66 -18.74 9.27
C LEU A 569 39.76 -17.31 9.81
N LYS A 570 39.51 -17.11 11.13
CA LYS A 570 39.60 -15.81 11.84
C LYS A 570 38.86 -14.67 11.15
N TYR A 571 37.77 -14.99 10.44
CA TYR A 571 36.94 -14.04 9.69
C TYR A 571 37.71 -13.21 8.65
N GLN A 572 38.83 -13.70 8.16
CA GLN A 572 39.66 -13.01 7.16
C GLN A 572 39.07 -13.19 5.76
N LYS A 573 38.63 -12.08 5.14
CA LYS A 573 37.91 -12.11 3.87
C LYS A 573 38.63 -12.87 2.77
N GLY A 574 39.95 -12.67 2.60
CA GLY A 574 40.74 -13.36 1.57
C GLY A 574 40.79 -14.88 1.73
N GLU A 575 40.88 -15.37 2.97
CA GLU A 575 40.88 -16.82 3.24
C GLU A 575 39.47 -17.42 3.09
N LEU A 576 38.45 -16.65 3.49
CA LEU A 576 37.06 -17.05 3.31
C LEU A 576 36.67 -17.11 1.84
N ASP A 577 37.10 -16.16 1.02
CA ASP A 577 36.86 -16.16 -0.43
C ASP A 577 37.48 -17.38 -1.11
N LYS A 578 38.73 -17.73 -0.74
CA LYS A 578 39.39 -18.94 -1.24
C LYS A 578 38.60 -20.20 -0.88
N GLU A 579 38.25 -20.36 0.37
CA GLU A 579 37.55 -21.56 0.86
C GLU A 579 36.11 -21.63 0.28
N LEU A 580 35.44 -20.50 0.15
CA LEU A 580 34.12 -20.42 -0.46
C LEU A 580 34.21 -20.85 -1.93
N SER A 581 35.21 -20.35 -2.66
CA SER A 581 35.44 -20.72 -4.05
C SER A 581 35.65 -22.23 -4.20
N ILE A 582 36.40 -22.86 -3.29
CA ILE A 582 36.60 -24.30 -3.31
C ILE A 582 35.30 -25.08 -3.10
N ARG A 583 34.41 -24.60 -2.23
CA ARG A 583 33.18 -25.32 -1.87
C ARG A 583 31.98 -25.04 -2.77
N THR A 584 31.92 -23.87 -3.38
CA THR A 584 30.80 -23.50 -4.26
C THR A 584 31.08 -23.85 -5.72
N PHE A 585 32.33 -24.21 -6.02
CA PHE A 585 32.81 -24.28 -7.38
C PHE A 585 32.79 -25.71 -7.93
N ASN A 586 31.79 -26.00 -8.73
CA ASN A 586 31.99 -26.99 -9.78
C ASN A 586 32.65 -26.26 -10.97
N VAL A 587 33.99 -26.08 -10.87
CA VAL A 587 34.82 -25.33 -11.84
C VAL A 587 34.55 -25.78 -13.28
N SER A 588 34.21 -27.05 -13.47
CA SER A 588 33.98 -27.62 -14.78
C SER A 588 32.74 -27.09 -15.47
N ASP A 589 31.66 -26.78 -14.72
CA ASP A 589 30.40 -26.41 -15.31
C ASP A 589 30.35 -24.92 -15.63
N LEU A 590 30.83 -24.03 -14.76
CA LEU A 590 30.96 -22.62 -15.08
C LEU A 590 31.93 -22.37 -16.24
N LYS A 591 33.07 -23.06 -16.26
CA LYS A 591 34.02 -22.99 -17.38
C LYS A 591 33.37 -23.42 -18.69
N LYS A 592 32.60 -24.51 -18.70
CA LYS A 592 31.86 -24.96 -19.87
C LYS A 592 30.83 -23.96 -20.35
N GLU A 593 30.07 -23.37 -19.41
CA GLU A 593 29.06 -22.36 -19.75
C GLU A 593 29.68 -21.06 -20.26
N ILE A 594 30.77 -20.58 -19.64
CA ILE A 594 31.54 -19.44 -20.16
C ILE A 594 32.06 -19.76 -21.57
N GLN A 595 32.63 -20.97 -21.77
CA GLN A 595 33.16 -21.39 -23.06
C GLN A 595 32.07 -21.59 -24.14
N LYS A 596 30.82 -21.76 -23.78
CA LYS A 596 29.68 -21.80 -24.72
C LYS A 596 29.19 -20.39 -25.11
N ARG A 597 29.28 -19.43 -24.19
CA ARG A 597 28.75 -18.07 -24.39
C ARG A 597 29.61 -17.19 -25.30
N PHE A 598 30.86 -17.53 -25.45
CA PHE A 598 31.80 -16.77 -26.29
C PHE A 598 32.29 -17.63 -27.46
N SER A 599 32.18 -17.11 -28.67
CA SER A 599 32.54 -17.80 -29.91
C SER A 599 33.93 -17.39 -30.37
N ILE A 600 34.74 -18.38 -30.81
CA ILE A 600 36.06 -18.14 -31.37
C ILE A 600 35.93 -17.29 -32.64
N GLY A 601 36.81 -16.30 -32.78
CA GLY A 601 36.84 -15.37 -33.91
C GLY A 601 35.98 -14.11 -33.72
N GLU A 602 35.00 -14.12 -32.80
CA GLU A 602 34.14 -13.00 -32.53
C GLU A 602 34.78 -11.91 -31.66
N ILE A 603 34.29 -10.68 -31.80
CA ILE A 603 34.79 -9.51 -31.07
C ILE A 603 33.68 -9.02 -30.11
N TYR A 604 34.00 -9.01 -28.82
CA TYR A 604 33.12 -8.59 -27.75
C TYR A 604 33.63 -7.33 -27.07
N PRO A 605 32.77 -6.26 -26.90
CA PRO A 605 33.11 -5.12 -26.05
C PRO A 605 33.35 -5.54 -24.60
N ARG A 606 34.32 -4.92 -23.93
CA ARG A 606 34.60 -5.21 -22.52
C ARG A 606 33.38 -5.07 -21.60
N LYS A 607 32.48 -4.16 -21.92
CA LYS A 607 31.23 -3.94 -21.19
C LYS A 607 30.31 -5.14 -21.32
N ASP A 608 30.15 -5.67 -22.52
CA ASP A 608 29.27 -6.82 -22.80
C ASP A 608 29.83 -8.10 -22.17
N ILE A 609 31.15 -8.28 -22.23
CA ILE A 609 31.84 -9.36 -21.53
C ILE A 609 31.54 -9.34 -20.03
N LYS A 610 31.66 -8.14 -19.42
CA LYS A 610 31.36 -7.98 -18.00
C LYS A 610 29.91 -8.36 -17.68
N THR A 611 28.96 -7.93 -18.49
CA THR A 611 27.51 -8.22 -18.30
C THR A 611 27.22 -9.72 -18.46
N ILE A 612 27.83 -10.36 -19.44
CA ILE A 612 27.69 -11.83 -19.68
C ILE A 612 28.29 -12.62 -18.49
N LEU A 613 29.47 -12.23 -18.03
CA LEU A 613 30.11 -12.89 -16.89
C LEU A 613 29.31 -12.65 -15.59
N GLU A 614 28.72 -11.46 -15.43
CA GLU A 614 27.89 -11.12 -14.27
C GLU A 614 26.65 -12.03 -14.18
N SER A 615 25.95 -12.24 -15.31
CA SER A 615 24.82 -13.16 -15.36
C SER A 615 25.22 -14.60 -15.08
N LEU A 616 26.33 -15.08 -15.66
CA LEU A 616 26.83 -16.43 -15.44
C LEU A 616 27.33 -16.65 -14.00
N TYR A 617 27.97 -15.65 -13.40
CA TYR A 617 28.43 -15.72 -12.01
C TYR A 617 27.24 -15.76 -11.03
N ILE A 618 26.18 -15.00 -11.31
CA ILE A 618 24.95 -15.03 -10.52
C ILE A 618 24.24 -16.39 -10.68
N GLU A 619 24.10 -16.86 -11.91
CA GLU A 619 23.41 -18.10 -12.24
C GLU A 619 24.07 -19.33 -11.57
N HIS A 620 25.40 -19.34 -11.52
CA HIS A 620 26.18 -20.39 -10.88
C HIS A 620 26.59 -20.13 -9.44
N GLY A 621 26.10 -19.04 -8.82
CA GLY A 621 26.38 -18.68 -7.42
C GLY A 621 27.83 -18.25 -7.15
N TYR A 622 28.56 -17.81 -8.19
CA TYR A 622 29.94 -17.37 -8.06
C TYR A 622 30.08 -15.95 -7.57
N ILE A 623 30.63 -15.77 -6.38
CA ILE A 623 30.69 -14.47 -5.70
C ILE A 623 32.00 -13.75 -6.04
N LYS A 624 32.14 -13.37 -7.28
CA LYS A 624 33.23 -12.49 -7.74
C LYS A 624 32.62 -11.32 -8.50
N THR A 625 33.07 -10.12 -8.24
CA THR A 625 32.67 -8.96 -9.09
C THR A 625 33.32 -9.17 -10.46
N PRO A 626 32.56 -9.39 -11.54
CA PRO A 626 33.12 -9.72 -12.84
C PRO A 626 33.91 -8.56 -13.42
N LYS A 627 35.06 -8.89 -13.97
CA LYS A 627 35.85 -7.97 -14.80
C LYS A 627 35.97 -8.57 -16.20
N ALA A 628 36.03 -7.73 -17.23
CA ALA A 628 36.22 -8.22 -18.59
C ALA A 628 37.52 -9.05 -18.74
N THR A 629 38.53 -8.73 -17.92
CA THR A 629 39.80 -9.47 -17.85
C THR A 629 39.67 -10.87 -17.25
N ASP A 630 38.57 -11.20 -16.57
CA ASP A 630 38.35 -12.56 -16.07
C ASP A 630 38.21 -13.57 -17.23
N LEU A 631 37.83 -13.08 -18.43
CA LEU A 631 37.75 -13.89 -19.63
C LEU A 631 39.09 -14.52 -20.03
N LEU A 632 40.19 -13.87 -19.65
CA LEU A 632 41.57 -14.37 -19.91
C LEU A 632 41.88 -15.70 -19.20
N GLU A 633 41.13 -16.06 -18.18
CA GLU A 633 41.25 -17.36 -17.50
C GLU A 633 40.66 -18.50 -18.34
N PHE A 634 39.80 -18.19 -19.32
CA PHE A 634 39.06 -19.17 -20.10
C PHE A 634 39.39 -19.16 -21.59
N PHE A 635 39.94 -18.05 -22.09
CA PHE A 635 40.24 -17.83 -23.49
C PHE A 635 41.56 -17.07 -23.68
N GLU A 636 42.26 -17.43 -24.74
CA GLU A 636 43.26 -16.55 -25.32
C GLU A 636 42.55 -15.48 -26.14
N VAL A 637 42.85 -14.22 -25.88
CA VAL A 637 42.18 -13.08 -26.53
C VAL A 637 43.19 -12.10 -27.09
N GLN A 638 42.81 -11.40 -28.12
CA GLN A 638 43.54 -10.25 -28.68
C GLN A 638 42.77 -8.97 -28.37
N GLU A 639 43.44 -7.99 -27.76
CA GLU A 639 42.88 -6.67 -27.53
C GLU A 639 42.69 -5.93 -28.85
N CYS A 640 41.53 -5.34 -29.05
CA CYS A 640 41.19 -4.55 -30.23
C CYS A 640 40.22 -3.41 -29.90
N LYS A 641 40.10 -2.46 -30.83
CA LYS A 641 39.12 -1.39 -30.71
C LYS A 641 38.14 -1.50 -31.88
N LYS A 642 36.84 -1.46 -31.58
CA LYS A 642 35.77 -1.50 -32.58
C LYS A 642 34.87 -0.28 -32.42
N GLN A 643 34.41 0.27 -33.53
CA GLN A 643 33.45 1.37 -33.49
C GLN A 643 32.04 0.78 -33.34
N ILE A 644 31.36 1.11 -32.26
CA ILE A 644 30.00 0.64 -31.93
C ILE A 644 29.16 1.89 -31.66
N ASN A 645 28.06 2.05 -32.38
CA ASN A 645 27.16 3.22 -32.25
C ASN A 645 27.89 4.60 -32.29
N GLY A 646 28.90 4.71 -33.17
CA GLY A 646 29.65 5.94 -33.35
C GLY A 646 30.75 6.22 -32.31
N LYS A 647 30.92 5.36 -31.28
CA LYS A 647 31.99 5.46 -30.29
C LYS A 647 32.99 4.32 -30.42
N ARG A 648 34.25 4.60 -30.14
CA ARG A 648 35.33 3.59 -30.13
C ARG A 648 35.31 2.90 -28.76
N ASP A 649 34.96 1.60 -28.75
CA ASP A 649 34.96 0.77 -27.54
C ASP A 649 36.16 -0.19 -27.54
N GLU A 650 36.70 -0.44 -26.35
CA GLU A 650 37.72 -1.45 -26.13
C GLU A 650 37.09 -2.83 -26.12
N CYS A 651 37.62 -3.73 -26.92
CA CYS A 651 37.08 -5.06 -27.17
C CYS A 651 38.13 -6.13 -27.02
N PHE A 652 37.67 -7.37 -26.79
CA PHE A 652 38.47 -8.58 -26.91
C PHE A 652 37.99 -9.41 -28.11
N LYS A 653 38.92 -9.81 -28.97
CA LYS A 653 38.72 -10.82 -29.99
C LYS A 653 39.10 -12.20 -29.42
N ILE A 654 38.20 -13.15 -29.47
CA ILE A 654 38.44 -14.48 -28.95
C ILE A 654 39.29 -15.26 -29.96
N ILE A 655 40.45 -15.76 -29.52
CA ILE A 655 41.37 -16.46 -30.39
C ILE A 655 41.20 -17.99 -30.26
N ARG A 656 41.25 -18.50 -29.01
CA ARG A 656 41.02 -19.92 -28.71
C ARG A 656 40.57 -20.12 -27.27
N LYS A 657 39.97 -21.29 -27.01
CA LYS A 657 39.65 -21.73 -25.65
C LYS A 657 40.92 -22.23 -24.95
N LEU A 658 41.07 -21.87 -23.67
CA LEU A 658 42.11 -22.43 -22.83
C LEU A 658 41.60 -23.74 -22.21
N SER A 659 42.46 -24.74 -22.19
CA SER A 659 42.19 -26.11 -21.69
C SER A 659 41.79 -26.14 -20.22
#